data_d0dbbc07d55ccda328987663dc76b1f7
#
_entry.id   d0dbbc07d55ccda328987663dc76b1f7
#
_cell.length_a   1.000
_cell.length_b   1.000
_cell.length_c   1.000
_cell.angle_alpha   90.00
_cell.angle_beta   90.00
_cell.angle_gamma   90.00
#
_symmetry.space_group_name_H-M   'P 1'
#
loop_
_entity.id
_entity.type
_entity.pdbx_description
1 polymer ?
#
loop_
_entity_poly.entity_id
_entity_poly.type
_entity_poly.pdbx_seq_one_letter_code
_entity_poly.pdbx_strand_id
1 'polypeptide(L)'
;MSATIRVAVSGQPNCGKSTMFNAITGGSARVGNYPGITVDRLEGTYRTGENILQLVDLPGTYSLTSYSMEELVARNVILDEHPDVIVNMVDATALERSLYLAVQFMEIGAPIVLGLNMMDEVRRNGVTINVEKLSKLLGVPVIPCVARVGQGREELMAAVVEQYQATKGVWKPIRLSYGPELDPVIERLAAIIEEDGFMTDRHDPRWVAIKYLENDEQVMTEGRAADPAVADRLEAICRETESHTRQHCAATPDAVIADWRYGYIHGILRQGIVSGGDELRRTFSDSLDRIVTHKVLGPAIMLAVLWLMFQLTFTLGEYPKGWLEAGFAWLSELGTAYIPEGELQSLVVSGILGGVGSVIGFTPLICIMFAMLVFLEDLGYMARVAYMMDRVLRIFGLHGMSVMPLIMSGGIPGGCAVPGVMSARTLRSPKERLATILTAPIMVCGAKTTAYLMLVAAFFPENPTRAMFFVVLAAWAFVLIVSRLLRWTVVRGESTPFVMEIPPYRLPTLHGVVDHTLERVWQYVKKAGTVILAVSILMWAVMAYPKLPEATVAGFEAKRQAAVEQVKAANPEADETALAGLTKEAVQAVDDEQNEAALLNSVGGRISQFVRPITDLAGFPWQANVALLGGFAAKEVFVSTMATAYAMGEVDPENPESLSQRLAEDPAWSLPAILSVFAFMLLYTPCMVTVVAIARETNWKWATFSVFGSMTFAFVTAVIVYHVTALFA
;
A
#
# COMPACT_ATOMS: atom_id res chain seq x y z
N MET A 1 7.08 29.85 41.51
CA MET A 1 7.38 30.16 40.07
C MET A 1 6.85 29.02 39.24
N SER A 2 5.93 29.30 38.33
CA SER A 2 5.41 28.27 37.41
C SER A 2 6.55 27.74 36.54
N ALA A 3 6.84 26.44 36.66
CA ALA A 3 7.83 25.79 35.81
C ALA A 3 7.15 25.29 34.52
N THR A 4 7.76 25.56 33.39
CA THR A 4 7.40 24.90 32.13
C THR A 4 8.26 23.68 31.99
N ILE A 5 7.63 22.48 31.95
CA ILE A 5 8.29 21.20 31.88
C ILE A 5 8.04 20.62 30.46
N ARG A 6 9.12 20.27 29.75
CA ARG A 6 9.05 19.64 28.43
C ARG A 6 8.93 18.14 28.57
N VAL A 7 7.88 17.57 28.02
CA VAL A 7 7.54 16.15 28.16
C VAL A 7 7.42 15.51 26.80
N ALA A 8 8.24 14.50 26.52
CA ALA A 8 8.09 13.67 25.33
C ALA A 8 7.23 12.46 25.65
N VAL A 9 6.20 12.21 24.85
CA VAL A 9 5.36 11.02 24.96
C VAL A 9 5.81 9.99 23.93
N SER A 10 6.32 8.87 24.41
CA SER A 10 6.85 7.77 23.59
C SER A 10 6.12 6.46 23.88
N GLY A 11 6.35 5.45 23.07
CA GLY A 11 5.82 4.09 23.25
C GLY A 11 5.83 3.31 21.96
N GLN A 12 5.62 2.01 22.08
CA GLN A 12 5.54 1.13 20.93
C GLN A 12 4.29 1.42 20.10
N PRO A 13 4.28 1.10 18.79
CA PRO A 13 3.06 1.12 17.99
C PRO A 13 1.94 0.30 18.67
N ASN A 14 0.72 0.83 18.63
CA ASN A 14 -0.49 0.22 19.22
C ASN A 14 -0.52 0.07 20.76
N CYS A 15 0.40 0.63 21.51
CA CYS A 15 0.34 0.66 22.98
C CYS A 15 -0.69 1.65 23.55
N GLY A 16 -1.39 2.39 22.68
CA GLY A 16 -2.38 3.40 23.09
C GLY A 16 -1.80 4.79 23.40
N LYS A 17 -0.58 5.08 22.92
CA LYS A 17 0.14 6.34 23.09
C LYS A 17 -0.69 7.56 22.63
N SER A 18 -1.12 7.58 21.37
CA SER A 18 -1.88 8.71 20.82
C SER A 18 -3.27 8.85 21.46
N THR A 19 -3.88 7.74 21.90
CA THR A 19 -5.13 7.76 22.65
C THR A 19 -4.96 8.45 24.01
N MET A 20 -3.87 8.13 24.73
CA MET A 20 -3.55 8.77 26.00
C MET A 20 -3.16 10.24 25.79
N PHE A 21 -2.37 10.55 24.78
CA PHE A 21 -2.00 11.92 24.43
C PHE A 21 -3.24 12.79 24.18
N ASN A 22 -4.20 12.30 23.39
CA ASN A 22 -5.46 12.99 23.12
C ASN A 22 -6.30 13.14 24.40
N ALA A 23 -6.33 12.14 25.27
CA ALA A 23 -7.02 12.21 26.56
C ALA A 23 -6.40 13.26 27.50
N ILE A 24 -5.08 13.43 27.49
CA ILE A 24 -4.36 14.44 28.28
C ILE A 24 -4.59 15.84 27.72
N THR A 25 -4.47 16.01 26.40
CA THR A 25 -4.56 17.34 25.75
C THR A 25 -6.00 17.80 25.49
N GLY A 26 -7.00 16.95 25.72
CA GLY A 26 -8.42 17.27 25.48
C GLY A 26 -8.72 17.51 23.99
N GLY A 27 -7.93 16.94 23.06
CA GLY A 27 -8.12 17.10 21.61
C GLY A 27 -7.62 18.46 21.06
N SER A 28 -6.95 19.29 21.87
CA SER A 28 -6.44 20.61 21.47
C SER A 28 -4.99 20.59 20.97
N ALA A 29 -4.54 19.46 20.42
CA ALA A 29 -3.20 19.33 19.89
C ALA A 29 -3.00 20.14 18.60
N ARG A 30 -1.80 20.75 18.47
CA ARG A 30 -1.38 21.40 17.23
C ARG A 30 -0.62 20.38 16.39
N VAL A 31 -0.97 20.30 15.10
CA VAL A 31 -0.29 19.44 14.13
C VAL A 31 0.76 20.24 13.42
N GLY A 32 1.98 19.76 13.42
CA GLY A 32 3.11 20.26 12.63
C GLY A 32 3.85 19.09 12.00
N ASN A 33 4.96 19.36 11.31
CA ASN A 33 5.84 18.30 10.82
C ASN A 33 7.20 18.42 11.52
N TYR A 34 7.88 17.30 11.71
CA TYR A 34 9.27 17.33 12.16
C TYR A 34 10.16 17.98 11.09
N PRO A 35 11.15 18.81 11.46
CA PRO A 35 11.99 19.50 10.50
C PRO A 35 12.66 18.56 9.50
N GLY A 36 12.45 18.80 8.20
CA GLY A 36 13.09 18.04 7.11
C GLY A 36 12.46 16.67 6.80
N ILE A 37 11.36 16.30 7.44
CA ILE A 37 10.74 14.96 7.29
C ILE A 37 9.21 15.09 7.21
N THR A 38 8.57 14.17 6.49
CA THR A 38 7.09 14.09 6.34
C THR A 38 6.42 13.31 7.47
N VAL A 39 6.89 13.42 8.69
CA VAL A 39 6.32 12.79 9.88
C VAL A 39 5.60 13.86 10.69
N ASP A 40 4.34 13.59 11.06
CA ASP A 40 3.53 14.54 11.83
C ASP A 40 4.07 14.70 13.26
N ARG A 41 4.17 15.95 13.70
CA ARG A 41 4.51 16.33 15.07
C ARG A 41 3.26 16.86 15.75
N LEU A 42 2.82 16.19 16.79
CA LEU A 42 1.70 16.64 17.62
C LEU A 42 2.22 17.29 18.90
N GLU A 43 1.80 18.50 19.15
CA GLU A 43 2.16 19.24 20.36
C GLU A 43 0.90 19.61 21.13
N GLY A 44 0.97 19.48 22.45
CA GLY A 44 -0.13 19.83 23.33
C GLY A 44 0.36 20.41 24.65
N THR A 45 -0.54 21.01 25.41
CA THR A 45 -0.25 21.55 26.74
C THR A 45 -1.22 20.99 27.76
N TYR A 46 -0.70 20.66 28.95
CA TYR A 46 -1.49 20.26 30.10
C TYR A 46 -1.10 21.09 31.31
N ARG A 47 -2.10 21.57 32.07
CA ARG A 47 -1.87 22.37 33.27
C ARG A 47 -2.20 21.53 34.50
N THR A 48 -1.24 21.45 35.42
CA THR A 48 -1.40 20.80 36.72
C THR A 48 -0.87 21.71 37.84
N GLY A 49 -1.75 22.20 38.66
CA GLY A 49 -1.40 23.22 39.68
C GLY A 49 -0.75 24.45 39.04
N GLU A 50 0.44 24.84 39.54
CA GLU A 50 1.22 25.96 38.99
C GLU A 50 2.09 25.60 37.79
N ASN A 51 2.22 24.31 37.44
CA ASN A 51 3.12 23.84 36.36
C ASN A 51 2.38 23.73 35.03
N ILE A 52 3.12 24.05 33.95
CA ILE A 52 2.67 23.88 32.58
C ILE A 52 3.54 22.78 31.96
N LEU A 53 2.89 21.67 31.56
CA LEU A 53 3.53 20.58 30.82
C LEU A 53 3.36 20.82 29.32
N GLN A 54 4.48 20.94 28.61
CA GLN A 54 4.50 20.96 27.14
C GLN A 54 4.77 19.55 26.64
N LEU A 55 3.75 18.94 26.03
CA LEU A 55 3.80 17.57 25.55
C LEU A 55 4.09 17.54 24.05
N VAL A 56 4.99 16.64 23.66
CA VAL A 56 5.30 16.32 22.26
C VAL A 56 5.06 14.83 22.07
N ASP A 57 4.21 14.46 21.12
CA ASP A 57 3.97 13.05 20.76
C ASP A 57 5.07 12.59 19.80
N LEU A 58 5.85 11.58 20.19
CA LEU A 58 6.87 10.98 19.36
C LEU A 58 6.27 9.88 18.49
N PRO A 59 6.83 9.61 17.30
CA PRO A 59 6.45 8.44 16.51
C PRO A 59 6.54 7.15 17.33
N GLY A 60 5.66 6.19 17.06
CA GLY A 60 5.70 4.89 17.73
C GLY A 60 6.93 4.09 17.32
N THR A 61 7.73 3.65 18.29
CA THR A 61 9.00 2.96 18.04
C THR A 61 9.13 1.72 18.91
N TYR A 62 9.77 0.66 18.38
CA TYR A 62 10.09 -0.53 19.16
C TYR A 62 11.44 -0.43 19.85
N SER A 63 12.35 0.34 19.28
CA SER A 63 13.70 0.56 19.81
C SER A 63 14.23 1.93 19.39
N LEU A 64 15.37 2.34 19.96
CA LEU A 64 16.09 3.54 19.57
C LEU A 64 17.25 3.25 18.59
N THR A 65 17.18 2.14 17.86
CA THR A 65 18.11 1.81 16.79
C THR A 65 17.66 2.44 15.47
N SER A 66 18.58 2.71 14.56
CA SER A 66 18.31 3.47 13.32
C SER A 66 17.72 2.62 12.17
N TYR A 67 16.85 1.66 12.47
CA TYR A 67 16.28 0.78 11.45
C TYR A 67 15.09 1.39 10.67
N SER A 68 14.36 2.34 11.26
CA SER A 68 13.24 3.03 10.60
C SER A 68 13.35 4.54 10.74
N MET A 69 12.69 5.28 9.81
CA MET A 69 12.64 6.75 9.88
C MET A 69 11.94 7.23 11.14
N GLU A 70 10.90 6.53 11.59
CA GLU A 70 10.18 6.85 12.82
C GLU A 70 11.08 6.68 14.06
N GLU A 71 11.87 5.59 14.12
CA GLU A 71 12.84 5.36 15.21
C GLU A 71 13.93 6.42 15.22
N LEU A 72 14.41 6.81 14.05
CA LEU A 72 15.37 7.87 13.86
C LEU A 72 14.85 9.23 14.34
N VAL A 73 13.60 9.58 13.95
CA VAL A 73 12.96 10.82 14.39
C VAL A 73 12.79 10.84 15.90
N ALA A 74 12.25 9.76 16.49
CA ALA A 74 12.04 9.68 17.94
C ALA A 74 13.35 9.81 18.69
N ARG A 75 14.42 9.13 18.25
CA ARG A 75 15.75 9.22 18.85
C ARG A 75 16.34 10.62 18.74
N ASN A 76 16.32 11.22 17.56
CA ASN A 76 16.91 12.54 17.35
C ASN A 76 16.20 13.62 18.18
N VAL A 77 14.87 13.59 18.26
CA VAL A 77 14.12 14.51 19.12
C VAL A 77 14.52 14.34 20.59
N ILE A 78 14.71 13.12 21.06
CA ILE A 78 15.12 12.86 22.44
C ILE A 78 16.55 13.38 22.69
N LEU A 79 17.48 13.10 21.77
CA LEU A 79 18.89 13.46 21.93
C LEU A 79 19.17 14.94 21.67
N ASP A 80 18.44 15.58 20.74
CA ASP A 80 18.67 16.99 20.37
C ASP A 80 17.85 17.96 21.23
N GLU A 81 16.58 17.62 21.53
CA GLU A 81 15.68 18.51 22.29
C GLU A 81 15.80 18.32 23.81
N HIS A 82 16.40 17.22 24.30
CA HIS A 82 16.60 16.91 25.71
C HIS A 82 15.34 17.17 26.55
N PRO A 83 14.25 16.41 26.39
CA PRO A 83 13.04 16.61 27.19
C PRO A 83 13.33 16.40 28.66
N ASP A 84 12.66 17.18 29.52
CA ASP A 84 12.86 17.12 30.98
C ASP A 84 12.37 15.78 31.58
N VAL A 85 11.33 15.20 30.98
CA VAL A 85 10.79 13.87 31.33
C VAL A 85 10.23 13.17 30.08
N ILE A 86 10.44 11.87 29.99
CA ILE A 86 9.83 11.02 28.97
C ILE A 86 8.70 10.19 29.58
N VAL A 87 7.50 10.31 29.06
CA VAL A 87 6.40 9.41 29.36
C VAL A 87 6.43 8.26 28.35
N ASN A 88 6.81 7.09 28.80
CA ASN A 88 6.80 5.90 27.95
C ASN A 88 5.55 5.06 28.18
N MET A 89 4.67 4.98 27.16
CA MET A 89 3.47 4.16 27.19
C MET A 89 3.82 2.70 26.93
N VAL A 90 3.50 1.84 27.88
CA VAL A 90 3.83 0.40 27.92
C VAL A 90 2.53 -0.41 27.79
N ASP A 91 2.49 -1.36 26.88
CA ASP A 91 1.38 -2.32 26.78
C ASP A 91 1.53 -3.39 27.87
N ALA A 92 0.63 -3.37 28.85
CA ALA A 92 0.61 -4.32 29.96
C ALA A 92 0.32 -5.76 29.53
N THR A 93 -0.30 -5.97 28.38
CA THR A 93 -0.59 -7.31 27.83
C THR A 93 0.63 -7.97 27.20
N ALA A 94 1.63 -7.13 26.82
CA ALA A 94 2.90 -7.55 26.22
C ALA A 94 4.08 -6.88 26.95
N LEU A 95 4.10 -7.02 28.28
CA LEU A 95 4.94 -6.26 29.18
C LEU A 95 6.43 -6.43 28.89
N GLU A 96 6.88 -7.68 28.69
CA GLU A 96 8.28 -8.00 28.40
C GLU A 96 8.83 -7.22 27.22
N ARG A 97 8.11 -7.25 26.11
CA ARG A 97 8.48 -6.57 24.89
C ARG A 97 8.46 -5.04 25.03
N SER A 98 7.41 -4.54 25.68
CA SER A 98 7.20 -3.10 25.81
C SER A 98 8.21 -2.43 26.76
N LEU A 99 8.77 -3.18 27.69
CA LEU A 99 9.85 -2.71 28.58
C LEU A 99 11.19 -2.57 27.87
N TYR A 100 11.40 -3.17 26.69
CA TYR A 100 12.65 -3.07 25.94
C TYR A 100 13.01 -1.61 25.60
N LEU A 101 12.04 -0.85 25.15
CA LEU A 101 12.21 0.58 24.88
C LEU A 101 12.47 1.38 26.16
N ALA A 102 11.80 1.03 27.27
CA ALA A 102 12.03 1.67 28.56
C ALA A 102 13.48 1.48 29.04
N VAL A 103 14.03 0.29 28.87
CA VAL A 103 15.43 -0.01 29.21
C VAL A 103 16.39 0.86 28.38
N GLN A 104 16.14 1.06 27.10
CA GLN A 104 16.96 1.92 26.25
C GLN A 104 16.91 3.40 26.68
N PHE A 105 15.75 3.90 27.13
CA PHE A 105 15.67 5.23 27.73
C PHE A 105 16.46 5.34 29.03
N MET A 106 16.43 4.30 29.85
CA MET A 106 17.23 4.25 31.06
C MET A 106 18.74 4.20 30.78
N GLU A 107 19.16 3.53 29.69
CA GLU A 107 20.56 3.48 29.23
C GLU A 107 21.08 4.86 28.77
N ILE A 108 20.24 5.65 28.11
CA ILE A 108 20.56 7.03 27.75
C ILE A 108 20.57 7.92 29.02
N GLY A 109 19.85 7.52 30.06
CA GLY A 109 19.75 8.24 31.31
C GLY A 109 18.58 9.22 31.40
N ALA A 110 17.70 9.24 30.43
CA ALA A 110 16.55 10.15 30.42
C ALA A 110 15.62 9.87 31.62
N PRO A 111 15.12 10.93 32.32
CA PRO A 111 14.09 10.74 33.34
C PRO A 111 12.83 10.20 32.71
N ILE A 112 12.37 9.01 33.13
CA ILE A 112 11.21 8.37 32.55
C ILE A 112 10.09 8.14 33.57
N VAL A 113 8.86 8.16 33.11
CA VAL A 113 7.66 7.68 33.79
C VAL A 113 6.96 6.68 32.90
N LEU A 114 6.63 5.51 33.42
CA LEU A 114 5.96 4.45 32.66
C LEU A 114 4.44 4.55 32.84
N GLY A 115 3.71 4.74 31.72
CA GLY A 115 2.26 4.60 31.68
C GLY A 115 1.88 3.18 31.28
N LEU A 116 1.54 2.34 32.24
CA LEU A 116 1.18 0.93 32.02
C LEU A 116 -0.27 0.83 31.53
N ASN A 117 -0.46 0.80 30.21
CA ASN A 117 -1.76 0.86 29.56
C ASN A 117 -2.39 -0.53 29.35
N MET A 118 -3.66 -0.56 28.98
CA MET A 118 -4.47 -1.78 28.77
C MET A 118 -4.64 -2.63 30.04
N MET A 119 -4.66 -2.00 31.21
CA MET A 119 -4.89 -2.67 32.50
C MET A 119 -6.29 -3.29 32.61
N ASP A 120 -7.24 -2.82 31.84
CA ASP A 120 -8.57 -3.45 31.73
C ASP A 120 -8.52 -4.78 31.01
N GLU A 121 -7.68 -4.93 30.00
CA GLU A 121 -7.46 -6.21 29.31
C GLU A 121 -6.70 -7.20 30.20
N VAL A 122 -5.68 -6.74 30.91
CA VAL A 122 -4.92 -7.54 31.87
C VAL A 122 -5.86 -8.12 32.92
N ARG A 123 -6.71 -7.30 33.55
CA ARG A 123 -7.69 -7.72 34.53
C ARG A 123 -8.72 -8.69 33.96
N ARG A 124 -9.24 -8.40 32.75
CA ARG A 124 -10.17 -9.28 32.03
C ARG A 124 -9.58 -10.66 31.74
N ASN A 125 -8.27 -10.69 31.52
CA ASN A 125 -7.53 -11.92 31.27
C ASN A 125 -7.16 -12.68 32.56
N GLY A 126 -7.59 -12.22 33.74
CA GLY A 126 -7.28 -12.83 35.01
C GLY A 126 -5.80 -12.71 35.40
N VAL A 127 -5.04 -11.83 34.77
CA VAL A 127 -3.65 -11.53 35.09
C VAL A 127 -3.60 -10.39 36.10
N THR A 128 -2.72 -10.49 37.06
CA THR A 128 -2.44 -9.43 38.03
C THR A 128 -0.98 -9.00 37.90
N ILE A 129 -0.75 -7.71 37.79
CA ILE A 129 0.59 -7.11 37.74
C ILE A 129 0.81 -6.34 39.02
N ASN A 130 1.89 -6.66 39.74
CA ASN A 130 2.30 -5.92 40.94
C ASN A 130 3.07 -4.65 40.51
N VAL A 131 2.32 -3.56 40.32
CA VAL A 131 2.85 -2.28 39.82
C VAL A 131 3.88 -1.67 40.76
N GLU A 132 3.66 -1.73 42.08
CA GLU A 132 4.58 -1.21 43.09
C GLU A 132 5.93 -1.92 43.04
N LYS A 133 5.90 -3.25 42.94
CA LYS A 133 7.11 -4.05 42.85
C LYS A 133 7.86 -3.81 41.54
N LEU A 134 7.12 -3.65 40.43
CA LEU A 134 7.70 -3.31 39.13
C LEU A 134 8.40 -1.94 39.18
N SER A 135 7.75 -0.95 39.77
CA SER A 135 8.31 0.40 39.95
C SER A 135 9.59 0.37 40.80
N LYS A 136 9.58 -0.39 41.89
CA LYS A 136 10.78 -0.55 42.75
C LYS A 136 11.95 -1.21 42.03
N LEU A 137 11.70 -2.26 41.26
CA LEU A 137 12.76 -3.01 40.58
C LEU A 137 13.33 -2.26 39.37
N LEU A 138 12.50 -1.52 38.66
CA LEU A 138 12.96 -0.65 37.57
C LEU A 138 13.59 0.65 38.08
N GLY A 139 13.25 1.08 39.30
CA GLY A 139 13.70 2.35 39.84
C GLY A 139 13.04 3.59 39.21
N VAL A 140 11.88 3.41 38.56
CA VAL A 140 11.14 4.48 37.88
C VAL A 140 9.64 4.38 38.22
N PRO A 141 8.91 5.54 38.23
CA PRO A 141 7.46 5.52 38.48
C PRO A 141 6.72 4.73 37.42
N VAL A 142 5.78 3.88 37.84
CA VAL A 142 4.91 3.09 36.97
C VAL A 142 3.46 3.37 37.33
N ILE A 143 2.68 3.91 36.41
CA ILE A 143 1.29 4.33 36.63
C ILE A 143 0.35 3.45 35.80
N PRO A 144 -0.60 2.75 36.42
CA PRO A 144 -1.58 1.92 35.70
C PRO A 144 -2.60 2.82 34.97
N CYS A 145 -2.80 2.56 33.69
CA CYS A 145 -3.63 3.36 32.80
C CYS A 145 -4.64 2.53 32.02
N VAL A 146 -5.73 3.18 31.59
CA VAL A 146 -6.65 2.71 30.56
C VAL A 146 -6.94 3.89 29.63
N ALA A 147 -6.10 4.05 28.63
CA ALA A 147 -6.12 5.23 27.75
C ALA A 147 -7.46 5.50 27.07
N ARG A 148 -8.18 4.43 26.69
CA ARG A 148 -9.49 4.50 26.03
C ARG A 148 -10.56 5.28 26.82
N VAL A 149 -10.49 5.21 28.14
CA VAL A 149 -11.44 5.91 29.04
C VAL A 149 -10.75 7.04 29.82
N GLY A 150 -9.48 7.34 29.53
CA GLY A 150 -8.71 8.39 30.18
C GLY A 150 -8.34 8.10 31.64
N GLN A 151 -8.49 6.88 32.12
CA GLN A 151 -8.14 6.48 33.49
C GLN A 151 -6.61 6.49 33.67
N GLY A 152 -6.12 7.02 34.78
CA GLY A 152 -4.71 7.12 35.10
C GLY A 152 -3.99 8.34 34.52
N ARG A 153 -4.69 9.24 33.79
CA ARG A 153 -4.05 10.41 33.15
C ARG A 153 -3.58 11.43 34.18
N GLU A 154 -4.38 11.68 35.21
CA GLU A 154 -4.06 12.68 36.25
C GLU A 154 -2.89 12.22 37.11
N GLU A 155 -2.91 10.94 37.50
CA GLU A 155 -1.84 10.29 38.24
C GLU A 155 -0.54 10.23 37.42
N LEU A 156 -0.65 9.99 36.10
CA LEU A 156 0.50 9.97 35.19
C LEU A 156 1.13 11.37 35.10
N MET A 157 0.34 12.42 34.96
CA MET A 157 0.82 13.80 34.89
C MET A 157 1.38 14.27 36.25
N ALA A 158 0.80 13.83 37.37
CA ALA A 158 1.35 14.10 38.71
C ALA A 158 2.73 13.43 38.88
N ALA A 159 2.87 12.15 38.45
CA ALA A 159 4.14 11.44 38.47
C ALA A 159 5.22 12.08 37.61
N VAL A 160 4.84 12.69 36.48
CA VAL A 160 5.77 13.48 35.63
C VAL A 160 6.32 14.67 36.39
N VAL A 161 5.47 15.42 37.09
CA VAL A 161 5.91 16.56 37.89
C VAL A 161 6.82 16.13 39.05
N GLU A 162 6.47 15.06 39.75
CA GLU A 162 7.28 14.48 40.84
C GLU A 162 8.63 13.98 40.30
N GLN A 163 8.68 13.32 39.16
CA GLN A 163 9.93 12.87 38.54
C GLN A 163 10.83 14.06 38.15
N TYR A 164 10.24 15.11 37.58
CA TYR A 164 10.97 16.33 37.28
C TYR A 164 11.54 16.98 38.53
N GLN A 165 10.77 17.06 39.62
CA GLN A 165 11.23 17.61 40.89
C GLN A 165 12.38 16.81 41.50
N ALA A 166 12.33 15.48 41.36
CA ALA A 166 13.36 14.57 41.87
C ALA A 166 14.68 14.65 41.08
N THR A 167 14.56 14.74 39.74
CA THR A 167 15.72 14.71 38.83
C THR A 167 16.18 16.09 38.39
N LYS A 168 15.28 17.10 38.44
CA LYS A 168 15.48 18.46 37.88
C LYS A 168 15.86 18.42 36.37
N GLY A 169 15.39 17.43 35.65
CA GLY A 169 15.71 17.21 34.25
C GLY A 169 17.14 16.70 34.00
N VAL A 170 17.89 16.32 35.05
CA VAL A 170 19.23 15.77 34.86
C VAL A 170 19.17 14.32 34.44
N TRP A 171 19.86 14.01 33.36
CA TRP A 171 19.94 12.66 32.82
C TRP A 171 21.02 11.84 33.55
N LYS A 172 20.66 10.64 33.98
CA LYS A 172 21.56 9.74 34.68
C LYS A 172 21.48 8.32 34.13
N PRO A 173 22.42 7.90 33.26
CA PRO A 173 22.42 6.59 32.66
C PRO A 173 22.51 5.44 33.68
N ILE A 174 21.74 4.37 33.46
CA ILE A 174 21.94 3.12 34.17
C ILE A 174 23.07 2.32 33.50
N ARG A 175 23.84 1.59 34.30
CA ARG A 175 24.90 0.71 33.80
C ARG A 175 24.40 -0.74 33.82
N LEU A 176 23.95 -1.24 32.67
CA LEU A 176 23.64 -2.66 32.47
C LEU A 176 24.92 -3.42 32.16
N SER A 177 25.01 -4.66 32.63
CA SER A 177 26.04 -5.60 32.20
C SER A 177 25.58 -6.31 30.92
N TYR A 178 26.49 -6.44 29.98
CA TYR A 178 26.31 -7.18 28.71
C TYR A 178 27.17 -8.45 28.66
N GLY A 179 27.56 -8.93 29.85
CA GLY A 179 28.30 -10.16 30.03
C GLY A 179 29.81 -10.04 29.92
N PRO A 180 30.49 -11.13 30.27
CA PRO A 180 31.94 -11.14 30.35
C PRO A 180 32.65 -10.90 29.01
N GLU A 181 31.97 -11.15 27.88
CA GLU A 181 32.52 -10.99 26.55
C GLU A 181 32.48 -9.54 26.06
N LEU A 182 31.40 -8.80 26.36
CA LEU A 182 31.23 -7.45 25.86
C LEU A 182 31.55 -6.35 26.86
N ASP A 183 31.36 -6.53 28.17
CA ASP A 183 31.62 -5.49 29.16
C ASP A 183 33.07 -4.96 29.12
N PRO A 184 34.12 -5.79 29.00
CA PRO A 184 35.49 -5.27 28.88
C PRO A 184 35.73 -4.48 27.59
N VAL A 185 35.06 -4.83 26.51
CA VAL A 185 35.17 -4.13 25.23
C VAL A 185 34.44 -2.79 25.29
N ILE A 186 33.25 -2.75 25.90
CA ILE A 186 32.47 -1.52 26.09
C ILE A 186 33.28 -0.53 26.94
N GLU A 187 33.89 -0.98 28.05
CA GLU A 187 34.70 -0.11 28.91
C GLU A 187 35.95 0.38 28.15
N ARG A 188 36.59 -0.47 27.33
CA ARG A 188 37.74 -0.07 26.49
C ARG A 188 37.35 0.98 25.45
N LEU A 189 36.23 0.80 24.76
CA LEU A 189 35.72 1.75 23.79
C LEU A 189 35.32 3.07 24.45
N ALA A 190 34.61 3.00 25.61
CA ALA A 190 34.19 4.16 26.36
C ALA A 190 35.40 5.01 26.87
N ALA A 191 36.47 4.33 27.32
CA ALA A 191 37.70 4.99 27.72
C ALA A 191 38.34 5.76 26.56
N ILE A 192 38.43 5.19 25.38
CA ILE A 192 38.95 5.85 24.17
C ILE A 192 38.08 7.10 23.81
N ILE A 193 36.76 6.94 23.90
CA ILE A 193 35.80 8.02 23.59
C ILE A 193 35.97 9.16 24.58
N GLU A 194 36.16 8.85 25.86
CA GLU A 194 36.33 9.84 26.93
C GLU A 194 37.69 10.54 26.84
N GLU A 195 38.78 9.78 26.62
CA GLU A 195 40.16 10.32 26.50
C GLU A 195 40.33 11.27 25.31
N ASP A 196 39.77 10.91 24.16
CA ASP A 196 39.84 11.69 22.92
C ASP A 196 38.76 12.81 22.86
N GLY A 197 37.83 12.89 23.85
CA GLY A 197 36.70 13.81 23.86
C GLY A 197 35.72 13.62 22.70
N PHE A 198 35.68 12.38 22.16
CA PHE A 198 34.95 12.04 20.94
C PHE A 198 33.43 12.02 21.19
N MET A 199 32.69 12.95 20.61
CA MET A 199 31.24 13.13 20.73
C MET A 199 30.72 13.27 22.16
N THR A 200 31.59 13.57 23.16
CA THR A 200 31.24 13.65 24.59
C THR A 200 30.44 14.88 24.97
N ASP A 201 30.39 15.88 24.09
CA ASP A 201 29.57 17.08 24.24
C ASP A 201 28.06 16.80 24.08
N ARG A 202 27.69 15.72 23.44
CA ARG A 202 26.30 15.35 23.14
C ARG A 202 25.87 14.04 23.72
N HIS A 203 26.79 13.06 23.88
CA HIS A 203 26.46 11.68 24.18
C HIS A 203 27.32 11.15 25.33
N ASP A 204 26.73 10.24 26.12
CA ASP A 204 27.46 9.44 27.09
C ASP A 204 28.46 8.50 26.39
N PRO A 205 29.75 8.47 26.81
CA PRO A 205 30.77 7.65 26.17
C PRO A 205 30.43 6.16 26.09
N ARG A 206 29.82 5.62 27.13
CA ARG A 206 29.41 4.22 27.17
C ARG A 206 28.26 3.95 26.18
N TRP A 207 27.32 4.88 26.04
CA TRP A 207 26.25 4.76 25.07
C TRP A 207 26.79 4.79 23.64
N VAL A 208 27.73 5.68 23.32
CA VAL A 208 28.41 5.70 22.02
C VAL A 208 29.12 4.39 21.73
N ALA A 209 29.84 3.83 22.73
CA ALA A 209 30.51 2.53 22.62
C ALA A 209 29.52 1.39 22.28
N ILE A 210 28.37 1.36 22.96
CA ILE A 210 27.31 0.38 22.69
C ILE A 210 26.78 0.55 21.25
N LYS A 211 26.55 1.79 20.79
CA LYS A 211 26.07 2.07 19.44
C LYS A 211 27.05 1.66 18.34
N TYR A 212 28.35 1.82 18.58
CA TYR A 212 29.40 1.31 17.67
C TYR A 212 29.37 -0.23 17.60
N LEU A 213 29.15 -0.93 18.71
CA LEU A 213 29.02 -2.39 18.75
C LEU A 213 27.69 -2.87 18.11
N GLU A 214 26.63 -2.08 18.19
CA GLU A 214 25.36 -2.32 17.50
C GLU A 214 25.42 -1.99 15.99
N ASN A 215 26.56 -1.48 15.50
CA ASN A 215 26.77 -1.06 14.10
C ASN A 215 25.75 -0.01 13.64
N ASP A 216 25.48 0.99 14.51
CA ASP A 216 24.51 2.06 14.23
C ASP A 216 25.06 3.04 13.16
N GLU A 217 24.50 2.97 11.95
CA GLU A 217 25.00 3.74 10.79
C GLU A 217 25.03 5.26 11.02
N GLN A 218 24.06 5.79 11.76
CA GLN A 218 24.01 7.24 12.00
C GLN A 218 25.10 7.66 12.98
N VAL A 219 25.24 6.99 14.11
CA VAL A 219 26.27 7.31 15.11
C VAL A 219 27.68 7.15 14.51
N MET A 220 27.88 6.13 13.69
CA MET A 220 29.15 5.94 12.96
C MET A 220 29.39 7.04 11.93
N THR A 221 28.35 7.52 11.24
CA THR A 221 28.47 8.62 10.26
C THR A 221 28.79 9.94 10.97
N GLU A 222 28.10 10.23 12.07
CA GLU A 222 28.37 11.41 12.92
C GLU A 222 29.78 11.35 13.52
N GLY A 223 30.21 10.18 13.98
CA GLY A 223 31.54 9.97 14.50
C GLY A 223 32.63 10.19 13.45
N ARG A 224 32.46 9.70 12.23
CA ARG A 224 33.39 9.95 11.13
C ARG A 224 33.43 11.44 10.73
N ALA A 225 32.33 12.15 10.88
CA ALA A 225 32.28 13.60 10.64
C ALA A 225 32.98 14.39 11.77
N ALA A 226 32.94 13.89 13.01
CA ALA A 226 33.58 14.51 14.16
C ALA A 226 35.09 14.29 14.17
N ASP A 227 35.56 13.03 14.12
CA ASP A 227 36.98 12.67 14.02
C ASP A 227 37.13 11.30 13.29
N PRO A 228 37.59 11.32 12.02
CA PRO A 228 37.77 10.09 11.25
C PRO A 228 38.82 9.12 11.85
N ALA A 229 39.86 9.62 12.51
CA ALA A 229 40.92 8.78 13.04
C ALA A 229 40.47 8.00 14.28
N VAL A 230 39.71 8.63 15.15
CA VAL A 230 39.10 7.97 16.32
C VAL A 230 38.02 6.99 15.86
N ALA A 231 37.17 7.38 14.89
CA ALA A 231 36.15 6.51 14.32
C ALA A 231 36.76 5.23 13.74
N ASP A 232 37.85 5.31 12.97
CA ASP A 232 38.53 4.14 12.38
C ASP A 232 39.11 3.22 13.47
N ARG A 233 39.62 3.77 14.58
CA ARG A 233 40.10 2.97 15.74
C ARG A 233 38.96 2.23 16.43
N LEU A 234 37.84 2.89 16.67
CA LEU A 234 36.64 2.27 17.27
C LEU A 234 36.09 1.16 16.35
N GLU A 235 35.97 1.42 15.06
CA GLU A 235 35.49 0.43 14.08
C GLU A 235 36.43 -0.78 13.96
N ALA A 236 37.72 -0.61 14.09
CA ALA A 236 38.67 -1.72 14.09
C ALA A 236 38.43 -2.67 15.29
N ILE A 237 38.20 -2.10 16.50
CA ILE A 237 37.89 -2.86 17.71
C ILE A 237 36.52 -3.55 17.53
N CYS A 238 35.52 -2.88 16.98
CA CYS A 238 34.20 -3.49 16.75
C CYS A 238 34.27 -4.68 15.76
N ARG A 239 35.06 -4.58 14.69
CA ARG A 239 35.29 -5.70 13.75
C ARG A 239 36.00 -6.89 14.38
N GLU A 240 36.99 -6.63 15.24
CA GLU A 240 37.65 -7.69 16.04
C GLU A 240 36.64 -8.37 16.96
N THR A 241 35.82 -7.59 17.66
CA THR A 241 34.80 -8.09 18.57
C THR A 241 33.73 -8.89 17.83
N GLU A 242 33.30 -8.44 16.65
CA GLU A 242 32.33 -9.17 15.84
C GLU A 242 32.83 -10.55 15.42
N SER A 243 34.10 -10.64 15.02
CA SER A 243 34.72 -11.94 14.69
C SER A 243 34.81 -12.86 15.90
N HIS A 244 35.13 -12.30 17.07
CA HIS A 244 35.22 -13.04 18.34
C HIS A 244 33.85 -13.55 18.81
N THR A 245 32.82 -12.70 18.83
CA THR A 245 31.46 -13.08 19.26
C THR A 245 30.83 -14.09 18.31
N ARG A 246 31.07 -13.99 17.00
CA ARG A 246 30.61 -15.01 16.04
C ARG A 246 31.23 -16.39 16.29
N GLN A 247 32.47 -16.44 16.72
CA GLN A 247 33.17 -17.71 17.01
C GLN A 247 32.75 -18.31 18.33
N HIS A 248 32.56 -17.51 19.40
CA HIS A 248 32.32 -17.98 20.75
C HIS A 248 30.84 -18.02 21.16
N CYS A 249 30.05 -17.05 20.67
CA CYS A 249 28.62 -16.94 21.00
C CYS A 249 27.71 -17.36 19.85
N ALA A 250 28.26 -17.66 18.66
CA ALA A 250 27.50 -17.91 17.42
C ALA A 250 26.50 -16.78 17.07
N ALA A 251 26.77 -15.54 17.54
CA ALA A 251 25.91 -14.37 17.41
C ALA A 251 26.74 -13.11 17.12
N THR A 252 26.12 -12.10 16.55
CA THR A 252 26.70 -10.76 16.37
C THR A 252 26.63 -9.95 17.66
N PRO A 253 27.47 -8.91 17.87
CA PRO A 253 27.45 -8.11 19.09
C PRO A 253 26.09 -7.49 19.40
N ASP A 254 25.38 -6.98 18.37
CA ASP A 254 24.02 -6.42 18.49
C ASP A 254 23.00 -7.45 19.01
N ALA A 255 23.08 -8.69 18.53
CA ALA A 255 22.23 -9.79 19.02
C ALA A 255 22.53 -10.14 20.48
N VAL A 256 23.83 -10.17 20.87
CA VAL A 256 24.23 -10.41 22.26
C VAL A 256 23.73 -9.29 23.17
N ILE A 257 23.87 -8.02 22.76
CA ILE A 257 23.36 -6.86 23.52
C ILE A 257 21.84 -6.97 23.70
N ALA A 258 21.11 -7.33 22.64
CA ALA A 258 19.66 -7.49 22.72
C ALA A 258 19.28 -8.63 23.70
N ASP A 259 19.96 -9.76 23.66
CA ASP A 259 19.71 -10.90 24.56
C ASP A 259 19.94 -10.52 26.04
N TRP A 260 20.96 -9.71 26.35
CA TRP A 260 21.21 -9.25 27.70
C TRP A 260 20.14 -8.25 28.17
N ARG A 261 19.65 -7.33 27.31
CA ARG A 261 18.51 -6.46 27.66
C ARG A 261 17.26 -7.26 27.97
N TYR A 262 16.94 -8.26 27.14
CA TYR A 262 15.83 -9.19 27.42
C TYR A 262 16.08 -10.01 28.69
N GLY A 263 17.31 -10.47 28.93
CA GLY A 263 17.69 -11.17 30.17
C GLY A 263 17.45 -10.33 31.41
N TYR A 264 17.78 -9.02 31.37
CA TYR A 264 17.50 -8.08 32.46
C TYR A 264 15.98 -7.93 32.70
N ILE A 265 15.20 -7.74 31.64
CA ILE A 265 13.72 -7.63 31.72
C ILE A 265 13.13 -8.93 32.28
N HIS A 266 13.54 -10.10 31.79
CA HIS A 266 13.13 -11.38 32.28
C HIS A 266 13.47 -11.58 33.78
N GLY A 267 14.68 -11.16 34.18
CA GLY A 267 15.10 -11.22 35.56
C GLY A 267 14.20 -10.42 36.51
N ILE A 268 13.70 -9.26 36.04
CA ILE A 268 12.73 -8.44 36.76
C ILE A 268 11.36 -9.11 36.79
N LEU A 269 10.84 -9.54 35.66
CA LEU A 269 9.48 -10.12 35.56
C LEU A 269 9.33 -11.45 36.34
N ARG A 270 10.36 -12.28 36.36
CA ARG A 270 10.37 -13.55 37.12
C ARG A 270 10.31 -13.38 38.63
N GLN A 271 10.54 -12.20 39.17
CA GLN A 271 10.44 -11.96 40.63
C GLN A 271 8.98 -11.89 41.14
N GLY A 272 8.00 -12.43 40.39
CA GLY A 272 6.60 -12.47 40.82
C GLY A 272 5.88 -11.12 40.60
N ILE A 273 6.25 -10.38 39.57
CA ILE A 273 5.55 -9.18 39.12
C ILE A 273 4.24 -9.54 38.46
N VAL A 274 4.27 -10.56 37.62
CA VAL A 274 3.08 -11.06 36.91
C VAL A 274 2.60 -12.33 37.59
N SER A 275 1.35 -12.34 38.01
CA SER A 275 0.71 -13.51 38.64
C SER A 275 -0.70 -13.70 38.08
N GLY A 276 -1.19 -14.95 38.05
CA GLY A 276 -2.48 -15.26 37.39
C GLY A 276 -2.33 -15.30 35.88
N GLY A 277 -3.37 -15.69 35.21
CA GLY A 277 -3.39 -15.89 33.76
C GLY A 277 -3.22 -17.37 33.45
N ASP A 278 -4.35 -18.04 33.24
CA ASP A 278 -4.39 -19.44 32.85
C ASP A 278 -3.64 -19.65 31.55
N GLU A 279 -2.82 -20.70 31.49
CA GLU A 279 -2.25 -21.27 30.24
C GLU A 279 -3.31 -21.53 29.16
N LEU A 280 -4.58 -21.58 29.55
CA LEU A 280 -5.75 -21.86 28.70
C LEU A 280 -6.07 -20.76 27.64
N ARG A 281 -5.63 -19.50 27.82
CA ARG A 281 -5.89 -18.45 26.83
C ARG A 281 -4.82 -18.29 25.78
N ARG A 282 -3.61 -18.68 26.03
CA ARG A 282 -2.59 -18.92 24.99
C ARG A 282 -3.09 -19.94 23.96
N THR A 283 -3.94 -20.87 24.38
CA THR A 283 -4.36 -22.02 23.58
C THR A 283 -5.29 -21.71 22.42
N PHE A 284 -6.20 -20.73 22.48
CA PHE A 284 -7.13 -20.51 21.34
C PHE A 284 -6.45 -19.75 20.20
N SER A 285 -5.80 -18.64 20.47
CA SER A 285 -5.08 -17.87 19.44
C SER A 285 -3.91 -18.68 18.86
N ASP A 286 -3.11 -19.33 19.72
CA ASP A 286 -1.99 -20.18 19.29
C ASP A 286 -2.46 -21.44 18.56
N SER A 287 -3.61 -22.03 18.96
CA SER A 287 -4.19 -23.17 18.26
C SER A 287 -4.73 -22.78 16.90
N LEU A 288 -5.36 -21.62 16.79
CA LEU A 288 -5.83 -21.06 15.52
C LEU A 288 -4.65 -20.70 14.62
N ASP A 289 -3.60 -20.08 15.18
CA ASP A 289 -2.39 -19.73 14.44
C ASP A 289 -1.66 -20.97 13.91
N ARG A 290 -1.63 -22.07 14.68
CA ARG A 290 -1.06 -23.33 14.19
C ARG A 290 -1.75 -23.87 12.94
N ILE A 291 -3.06 -23.63 12.79
CA ILE A 291 -3.83 -24.02 11.62
C ILE A 291 -3.65 -22.98 10.49
N VAL A 292 -3.82 -21.70 10.82
CA VAL A 292 -3.80 -20.61 9.83
C VAL A 292 -2.40 -20.37 9.25
N THR A 293 -1.34 -20.59 10.02
CA THR A 293 0.05 -20.46 9.56
C THR A 293 0.69 -21.78 9.12
N HIS A 294 -0.09 -22.85 9.03
CA HIS A 294 0.41 -24.15 8.60
C HIS A 294 0.91 -24.11 7.15
N LYS A 295 2.01 -24.81 6.85
CA LYS A 295 2.69 -24.77 5.54
C LYS A 295 1.80 -25.06 4.32
N VAL A 296 0.79 -25.92 4.47
CA VAL A 296 -0.13 -26.33 3.40
C VAL A 296 -1.53 -25.76 3.64
N LEU A 297 -2.07 -25.87 4.87
CA LEU A 297 -3.42 -25.39 5.18
C LEU A 297 -3.48 -23.86 5.16
N GLY A 298 -2.42 -23.16 5.57
CA GLY A 298 -2.37 -21.71 5.61
C GLY A 298 -2.63 -21.06 4.23
N PRO A 299 -1.88 -21.42 3.18
CA PRO A 299 -2.17 -20.94 1.83
C PRO A 299 -3.57 -21.30 1.34
N ALA A 300 -4.10 -22.50 1.66
CA ALA A 300 -5.46 -22.90 1.28
C ALA A 300 -6.52 -22.02 1.99
N ILE A 301 -6.35 -21.77 3.28
CA ILE A 301 -7.22 -20.86 4.06
C ILE A 301 -7.12 -19.44 3.51
N MET A 302 -5.92 -18.97 3.20
CA MET A 302 -5.72 -17.66 2.58
C MET A 302 -6.50 -17.54 1.28
N LEU A 303 -6.40 -18.53 0.39
CA LEU A 303 -7.15 -18.52 -0.86
C LEU A 303 -8.67 -18.58 -0.62
N ALA A 304 -9.14 -19.35 0.37
CA ALA A 304 -10.54 -19.39 0.74
C ALA A 304 -11.07 -18.06 1.28
N VAL A 305 -10.31 -17.40 2.17
CA VAL A 305 -10.65 -16.08 2.70
C VAL A 305 -10.68 -15.03 1.58
N LEU A 306 -9.69 -15.04 0.70
CA LEU A 306 -9.62 -14.14 -0.44
C LEU A 306 -10.76 -14.41 -1.45
N TRP A 307 -11.11 -15.66 -1.70
CA TRP A 307 -12.25 -16.01 -2.50
C TRP A 307 -13.58 -15.53 -1.88
N LEU A 308 -13.73 -15.71 -0.57
CA LEU A 308 -14.91 -15.23 0.15
C LEU A 308 -15.02 -13.70 0.09
N MET A 309 -13.91 -13.00 0.29
CA MET A 309 -13.84 -11.54 0.18
C MET A 309 -14.26 -11.09 -1.24
N PHE A 310 -13.76 -11.76 -2.27
CA PHE A 310 -14.11 -11.51 -3.65
C PHE A 310 -15.61 -11.75 -3.89
N GLN A 311 -16.12 -12.92 -3.50
CA GLN A 311 -17.52 -13.27 -3.67
C GLN A 311 -18.46 -12.25 -3.00
N LEU A 312 -18.16 -11.86 -1.76
CA LEU A 312 -18.97 -10.87 -1.05
C LEU A 312 -18.89 -9.49 -1.72
N THR A 313 -17.71 -9.06 -2.17
CA THR A 313 -17.53 -7.76 -2.83
C THR A 313 -18.39 -7.68 -4.09
N PHE A 314 -18.35 -8.68 -4.95
CA PHE A 314 -19.12 -8.66 -6.19
C PHE A 314 -20.61 -8.89 -5.95
N THR A 315 -21.00 -9.87 -5.14
CA THR A 315 -22.41 -10.15 -4.89
C THR A 315 -23.14 -8.98 -4.21
N LEU A 316 -22.51 -8.37 -3.19
CA LEU A 316 -23.14 -7.24 -2.49
C LEU A 316 -22.97 -5.91 -3.23
N GLY A 317 -21.89 -5.77 -4.01
CA GLY A 317 -21.56 -4.54 -4.72
C GLY A 317 -22.34 -4.35 -6.01
N GLU A 318 -22.83 -5.43 -6.64
CA GLU A 318 -23.59 -5.40 -7.89
C GLU A 318 -24.86 -4.58 -7.75
N TYR A 319 -25.60 -4.76 -6.65
CA TYR A 319 -26.86 -4.02 -6.43
C TYR A 319 -26.68 -2.50 -6.40
N PRO A 320 -25.85 -1.89 -5.52
CA PRO A 320 -25.68 -0.45 -5.52
C PRO A 320 -24.93 0.07 -6.76
N LYS A 321 -24.11 -0.76 -7.42
CA LYS A 321 -23.50 -0.44 -8.71
C LYS A 321 -24.58 -0.25 -9.77
N GLY A 322 -25.48 -1.22 -9.95
CA GLY A 322 -26.57 -1.14 -10.92
C GLY A 322 -27.49 0.07 -10.70
N TRP A 323 -27.73 0.48 -9.45
CA TRP A 323 -28.50 1.72 -9.19
C TRP A 323 -27.76 2.98 -9.66
N LEU A 324 -26.46 3.05 -9.48
CA LEU A 324 -25.66 4.18 -9.95
C LEU A 324 -25.57 4.22 -11.46
N GLU A 325 -25.38 3.06 -12.11
CA GLU A 325 -25.34 2.94 -13.58
C GLU A 325 -26.69 3.35 -14.19
N ALA A 326 -27.81 2.87 -13.64
CA ALA A 326 -29.13 3.32 -14.07
C ALA A 326 -29.33 4.83 -13.89
N GLY A 327 -28.81 5.43 -12.80
CA GLY A 327 -28.83 6.86 -12.57
C GLY A 327 -28.03 7.64 -13.60
N PHE A 328 -26.81 7.18 -13.97
CA PHE A 328 -26.00 7.82 -14.99
C PHE A 328 -26.58 7.61 -16.39
N ALA A 329 -27.17 6.45 -16.71
CA ALA A 329 -27.89 6.20 -17.94
C ALA A 329 -29.06 7.18 -18.11
N TRP A 330 -29.87 7.35 -17.06
CA TRP A 330 -30.95 8.35 -17.04
C TRP A 330 -30.44 9.78 -17.24
N LEU A 331 -29.31 10.17 -16.62
CA LEU A 331 -28.69 11.47 -16.85
C LEU A 331 -28.19 11.64 -18.29
N SER A 332 -27.67 10.57 -18.90
CA SER A 332 -27.24 10.56 -20.29
C SER A 332 -28.43 10.71 -21.26
N GLU A 333 -29.56 10.04 -20.99
CA GLU A 333 -30.81 10.21 -21.73
C GLU A 333 -31.35 11.64 -21.64
N LEU A 334 -31.30 12.23 -20.45
CA LEU A 334 -31.65 13.66 -20.29
C LEU A 334 -30.68 14.57 -21.07
N GLY A 335 -29.38 14.28 -21.04
CA GLY A 335 -28.39 15.00 -21.80
C GLY A 335 -28.66 14.95 -23.30
N THR A 336 -29.02 13.79 -23.83
CA THR A 336 -29.38 13.64 -25.26
C THR A 336 -30.70 14.31 -25.62
N ALA A 337 -31.66 14.32 -24.68
CA ALA A 337 -32.98 14.95 -24.95
C ALA A 337 -32.98 16.48 -24.88
N TYR A 338 -32.19 17.07 -23.97
CA TYR A 338 -32.22 18.54 -23.73
C TYR A 338 -31.09 19.30 -24.41
N ILE A 339 -29.96 18.67 -24.72
CA ILE A 339 -28.85 19.33 -25.39
C ILE A 339 -28.98 19.10 -26.89
N PRO A 340 -28.97 20.15 -27.73
CA PRO A 340 -29.05 20.01 -29.19
C PRO A 340 -27.93 19.11 -29.71
N GLU A 341 -28.21 18.34 -30.75
CA GLU A 341 -27.22 17.46 -31.39
C GLU A 341 -25.99 18.27 -31.82
N GLY A 342 -24.82 17.84 -31.41
CA GLY A 342 -23.57 18.53 -31.69
C GLY A 342 -22.44 18.20 -30.73
N GLU A 343 -21.37 18.99 -30.81
CA GLU A 343 -20.14 18.79 -30.02
C GLU A 343 -20.38 18.89 -28.51
N LEU A 344 -21.27 19.83 -28.10
CA LEU A 344 -21.58 20.01 -26.68
C LEU A 344 -22.29 18.78 -26.08
N GLN A 345 -23.23 18.20 -26.84
CA GLN A 345 -23.91 16.98 -26.43
C GLN A 345 -22.92 15.84 -26.30
N SER A 346 -22.08 15.61 -27.30
CA SER A 346 -21.05 14.55 -27.28
C SER A 346 -20.05 14.74 -26.14
N LEU A 347 -19.59 15.96 -25.89
CA LEU A 347 -18.70 16.25 -24.75
C LEU A 347 -19.37 15.95 -23.42
N VAL A 348 -20.61 16.37 -23.22
CA VAL A 348 -21.31 16.20 -21.94
C VAL A 348 -21.70 14.74 -21.74
N VAL A 349 -22.29 14.09 -22.73
CA VAL A 349 -22.79 12.70 -22.59
C VAL A 349 -21.63 11.72 -22.63
N SER A 350 -20.81 11.71 -23.67
CA SER A 350 -19.75 10.69 -23.81
C SER A 350 -18.48 11.08 -23.05
N GLY A 351 -18.09 12.35 -23.02
CA GLY A 351 -16.87 12.80 -22.35
C GLY A 351 -17.00 12.90 -20.83
N ILE A 352 -18.04 13.59 -20.34
CA ILE A 352 -18.19 13.88 -18.91
C ILE A 352 -19.02 12.81 -18.22
N LEU A 353 -20.26 12.59 -18.63
CA LEU A 353 -21.15 11.63 -17.97
C LEU A 353 -20.64 10.21 -18.11
N GLY A 354 -20.18 9.80 -19.29
CA GLY A 354 -19.57 8.49 -19.51
C GLY A 354 -18.30 8.28 -18.67
N GLY A 355 -17.40 9.28 -18.65
CA GLY A 355 -16.16 9.21 -17.88
C GLY A 355 -16.35 9.24 -16.36
N VAL A 356 -17.24 10.10 -15.86
CA VAL A 356 -17.55 10.19 -14.42
C VAL A 356 -18.40 9.00 -13.97
N GLY A 357 -19.37 8.60 -14.80
CA GLY A 357 -20.25 7.46 -14.53
C GLY A 357 -19.50 6.16 -14.32
N SER A 358 -18.54 5.86 -15.19
CA SER A 358 -17.71 4.66 -15.08
C SER A 358 -16.94 4.60 -13.75
N VAL A 359 -16.45 5.73 -13.24
CA VAL A 359 -15.70 5.78 -11.98
C VAL A 359 -16.58 5.68 -10.76
N ILE A 360 -17.69 6.43 -10.75
CA ILE A 360 -18.63 6.44 -9.64
C ILE A 360 -19.35 5.09 -9.56
N GLY A 361 -19.64 4.47 -10.71
CA GLY A 361 -20.22 3.14 -10.79
C GLY A 361 -19.39 2.08 -10.04
N PHE A 362 -18.06 2.16 -10.09
CA PHE A 362 -17.20 1.23 -9.34
C PHE A 362 -17.01 1.57 -7.85
N THR A 363 -17.45 2.74 -7.39
CA THR A 363 -17.27 3.18 -5.98
C THR A 363 -17.90 2.21 -4.96
N PRO A 364 -19.10 1.62 -5.17
CA PRO A 364 -19.67 0.67 -4.23
C PRO A 364 -18.85 -0.61 -4.06
N LEU A 365 -18.31 -1.16 -5.16
CA LEU A 365 -17.45 -2.34 -5.09
C LEU A 365 -16.18 -2.04 -4.28
N ILE A 366 -15.58 -0.87 -4.53
CA ILE A 366 -14.40 -0.41 -3.81
C ILE A 366 -14.71 -0.19 -2.32
N CYS A 367 -15.89 0.33 -1.99
CA CYS A 367 -16.34 0.52 -0.62
C CYS A 367 -16.43 -0.81 0.14
N ILE A 368 -17.09 -1.82 -0.44
CA ILE A 368 -17.22 -3.14 0.17
C ILE A 368 -15.87 -3.83 0.29
N MET A 369 -15.03 -3.74 -0.74
CA MET A 369 -13.66 -4.28 -0.72
C MET A 369 -12.84 -3.66 0.42
N PHE A 370 -12.88 -2.33 0.60
CA PHE A 370 -12.20 -1.67 1.70
C PHE A 370 -12.76 -2.07 3.06
N ALA A 371 -14.08 -2.21 3.19
CA ALA A 371 -14.71 -2.67 4.42
C ALA A 371 -14.22 -4.06 4.83
N MET A 372 -14.17 -4.99 3.88
CA MET A 372 -13.65 -6.34 4.12
C MET A 372 -12.16 -6.31 4.48
N LEU A 373 -11.41 -5.47 3.83
CA LEU A 373 -9.97 -5.36 4.05
C LEU A 373 -9.64 -4.75 5.40
N VAL A 374 -10.33 -3.67 5.80
CA VAL A 374 -10.23 -3.09 7.15
C VAL A 374 -10.63 -4.13 8.20
N PHE A 375 -11.70 -4.88 7.96
CA PHE A 375 -12.13 -5.96 8.85
C PHE A 375 -11.02 -7.01 9.06
N LEU A 376 -10.38 -7.48 7.99
CA LEU A 376 -9.30 -8.47 8.06
C LEU A 376 -8.02 -7.90 8.69
N GLU A 377 -7.74 -6.62 8.46
CA GLU A 377 -6.61 -5.89 9.04
C GLU A 377 -6.78 -5.77 10.56
N ASP A 378 -7.93 -5.27 11.01
CA ASP A 378 -8.25 -5.10 12.44
C ASP A 378 -8.35 -6.46 13.18
N LEU A 379 -8.85 -7.50 12.50
CA LEU A 379 -8.87 -8.87 13.02
C LEU A 379 -7.45 -9.40 13.28
N GLY A 380 -6.42 -8.82 12.64
CA GLY A 380 -5.05 -9.27 12.70
C GLY A 380 -4.72 -10.41 11.72
N TYR A 381 -5.65 -10.77 10.81
CA TYR A 381 -5.43 -11.84 9.83
C TYR A 381 -4.35 -11.49 8.81
N MET A 382 -4.26 -10.23 8.42
CA MET A 382 -3.31 -9.79 7.40
C MET A 382 -1.85 -9.93 7.84
N ALA A 383 -1.56 -9.84 9.14
CA ALA A 383 -0.25 -10.13 9.69
C ALA A 383 0.17 -11.60 9.45
N ARG A 384 -0.78 -12.54 9.55
CA ARG A 384 -0.55 -13.98 9.28
C ARG A 384 -0.29 -14.23 7.80
N VAL A 385 -1.05 -13.58 6.93
CA VAL A 385 -0.83 -13.64 5.47
C VAL A 385 0.58 -13.13 5.12
N ALA A 386 0.98 -11.99 5.68
CA ALA A 386 2.31 -11.44 5.47
C ALA A 386 3.42 -12.38 5.97
N TYR A 387 3.24 -13.00 7.14
CA TYR A 387 4.17 -13.99 7.69
C TYR A 387 4.33 -15.23 6.78
N MET A 388 3.21 -15.77 6.28
CA MET A 388 3.26 -16.94 5.40
C MET A 388 3.93 -16.64 4.06
N MET A 389 3.63 -15.46 3.49
CA MET A 389 4.12 -15.06 2.17
C MET A 389 5.56 -14.52 2.20
N ASP A 390 6.08 -14.14 3.37
CA ASP A 390 7.41 -13.56 3.49
C ASP A 390 8.51 -14.47 2.91
N ARG A 391 8.43 -15.76 3.17
CA ARG A 391 9.41 -16.71 2.66
C ARG A 391 9.47 -16.73 1.13
N VAL A 392 8.33 -16.62 0.46
CA VAL A 392 8.23 -16.62 -1.00
C VAL A 392 8.68 -15.27 -1.54
N LEU A 393 8.12 -14.17 -1.02
CA LEU A 393 8.37 -12.82 -1.50
C LEU A 393 9.84 -12.40 -1.32
N ARG A 394 10.47 -12.83 -0.22
CA ARG A 394 11.89 -12.54 0.07
C ARG A 394 12.85 -13.12 -0.98
N ILE A 395 12.55 -14.28 -1.56
CA ILE A 395 13.37 -14.85 -2.66
C ILE A 395 13.43 -13.87 -3.83
N PHE A 396 12.35 -13.11 -4.06
CA PHE A 396 12.24 -12.14 -5.14
C PHE A 396 12.59 -10.70 -4.71
N GLY A 397 13.08 -10.53 -3.47
CA GLY A 397 13.52 -9.24 -2.94
C GLY A 397 12.40 -8.31 -2.49
N LEU A 398 11.20 -8.86 -2.21
CA LEU A 398 10.08 -8.18 -1.58
C LEU A 398 9.96 -8.58 -0.12
N HIS A 399 9.40 -7.71 0.70
CA HIS A 399 9.06 -7.98 2.09
C HIS A 399 7.70 -8.70 2.20
N GLY A 400 7.49 -9.51 3.23
CA GLY A 400 6.22 -10.21 3.44
C GLY A 400 5.00 -9.29 3.46
N MET A 401 5.15 -8.09 4.02
CA MET A 401 4.11 -7.05 4.00
C MET A 401 3.73 -6.56 2.59
N SER A 402 4.58 -6.80 1.57
CA SER A 402 4.26 -6.44 0.18
C SER A 402 3.09 -7.23 -0.39
N VAL A 403 2.73 -8.35 0.23
CA VAL A 403 1.57 -9.15 -0.17
C VAL A 403 0.26 -8.33 -0.10
N MET A 404 0.14 -7.43 0.89
CA MET A 404 -1.03 -6.58 1.07
C MET A 404 -1.28 -5.65 -0.14
N PRO A 405 -0.32 -4.76 -0.50
CA PRO A 405 -0.41 -3.97 -1.72
C PRO A 405 -0.70 -4.78 -2.98
N LEU A 406 -0.09 -5.96 -3.12
CA LEU A 406 -0.27 -6.81 -4.29
C LEU A 406 -1.68 -7.43 -4.37
N ILE A 407 -2.21 -7.93 -3.24
CA ILE A 407 -3.60 -8.43 -3.17
C ILE A 407 -4.59 -7.31 -3.49
N MET A 408 -4.43 -6.14 -2.87
CA MET A 408 -5.28 -4.97 -3.11
C MET A 408 -5.24 -4.50 -4.56
N SER A 409 -4.10 -4.63 -5.22
CA SER A 409 -3.92 -4.22 -6.62
C SER A 409 -4.60 -5.15 -7.63
N GLY A 410 -5.04 -6.33 -7.20
CA GLY A 410 -5.66 -7.32 -8.07
C GLY A 410 -4.93 -8.67 -8.04
N GLY A 411 -4.26 -9.00 -6.95
CA GLY A 411 -3.75 -10.36 -6.71
C GLY A 411 -4.85 -11.41 -6.75
N ILE A 412 -6.09 -10.96 -6.60
CA ILE A 412 -7.32 -11.65 -6.97
C ILE A 412 -8.09 -10.71 -7.89
N PRO A 413 -8.73 -11.21 -8.97
CA PRO A 413 -9.48 -10.37 -9.89
C PRO A 413 -10.49 -9.48 -9.15
N GLY A 414 -10.53 -8.19 -9.49
CA GLY A 414 -11.43 -7.21 -8.86
C GLY A 414 -10.76 -6.18 -7.97
N GLY A 415 -9.49 -6.33 -7.61
CA GLY A 415 -8.73 -5.30 -6.91
C GLY A 415 -8.47 -4.05 -7.75
N CYS A 416 -7.86 -3.03 -7.14
CA CYS A 416 -7.49 -1.79 -7.82
C CYS A 416 -6.04 -1.40 -7.48
N ALA A 417 -5.26 -1.04 -8.50
CA ALA A 417 -3.85 -0.69 -8.32
C ALA A 417 -3.66 0.62 -7.51
N VAL A 418 -4.63 1.54 -7.54
CA VAL A 418 -4.54 2.81 -6.80
C VAL A 418 -4.46 2.59 -5.29
N PRO A 419 -5.45 1.92 -4.64
CA PRO A 419 -5.33 1.61 -3.22
C PRO A 419 -4.15 0.67 -2.92
N GLY A 420 -3.80 -0.24 -3.83
CA GLY A 420 -2.62 -1.08 -3.67
C GLY A 420 -1.33 -0.28 -3.56
N VAL A 421 -1.12 0.68 -4.45
CA VAL A 421 0.04 1.60 -4.39
C VAL A 421 0.02 2.43 -3.09
N MET A 422 -1.15 2.93 -2.69
CA MET A 422 -1.29 3.73 -1.45
C MET A 422 -1.01 2.90 -0.20
N SER A 423 -1.42 1.63 -0.17
CA SER A 423 -1.18 0.75 0.98
C SER A 423 0.29 0.38 1.17
N ALA A 424 1.12 0.55 0.15
CA ALA A 424 2.57 0.35 0.27
C ALA A 424 3.25 1.28 1.29
N ARG A 425 2.55 2.31 1.80
CA ARG A 425 3.00 3.16 2.92
C ARG A 425 3.32 2.37 4.19
N THR A 426 2.67 1.22 4.39
CA THR A 426 2.92 0.34 5.54
C THR A 426 4.29 -0.35 5.52
N LEU A 427 4.98 -0.32 4.37
CA LEU A 427 6.31 -0.88 4.22
C LEU A 427 7.37 0.07 4.77
N ARG A 428 8.18 -0.42 5.70
CA ARG A 428 9.21 0.34 6.41
C ARG A 428 10.41 0.67 5.53
N SER A 429 10.88 -0.30 4.73
CA SER A 429 12.03 -0.11 3.85
C SER A 429 11.66 0.72 2.60
N PRO A 430 12.27 1.90 2.38
CA PRO A 430 11.99 2.72 1.20
C PRO A 430 12.24 1.98 -0.12
N LYS A 431 13.23 1.10 -0.16
CA LYS A 431 13.59 0.32 -1.36
C LYS A 431 12.55 -0.77 -1.66
N GLU A 432 12.11 -1.51 -0.63
CA GLU A 432 11.08 -2.54 -0.77
C GLU A 432 9.72 -1.91 -1.09
N ARG A 433 9.41 -0.78 -0.45
CA ARG A 433 8.24 0.04 -0.74
C ARG A 433 8.22 0.46 -2.21
N LEU A 434 9.33 0.99 -2.73
CA LEU A 434 9.45 1.40 -4.12
C LEU A 434 9.29 0.22 -5.08
N ALA A 435 9.95 -0.92 -4.82
CA ALA A 435 9.81 -2.12 -5.64
C ALA A 435 8.36 -2.61 -5.68
N THR A 436 7.67 -2.60 -4.53
CA THR A 436 6.25 -2.97 -4.42
C THR A 436 5.35 -1.99 -5.18
N ILE A 437 5.56 -0.68 -5.05
CA ILE A 437 4.80 0.35 -5.77
C ILE A 437 4.92 0.18 -7.29
N LEU A 438 6.13 -0.12 -7.78
CA LEU A 438 6.37 -0.27 -9.21
C LEU A 438 5.82 -1.59 -9.79
N THR A 439 5.69 -2.63 -8.97
CA THR A 439 5.19 -3.95 -9.42
C THR A 439 3.69 -4.16 -9.18
N ALA A 440 3.10 -3.47 -8.21
CA ALA A 440 1.68 -3.58 -7.89
C ALA A 440 0.73 -3.39 -9.09
N PRO A 441 0.97 -2.47 -10.05
CA PRO A 441 0.09 -2.31 -11.21
C PRO A 441 0.10 -3.48 -12.22
N ILE A 442 1.04 -4.42 -12.11
CA ILE A 442 1.08 -5.62 -12.97
C ILE A 442 -0.11 -6.53 -12.65
N MET A 443 -0.60 -6.52 -11.42
CA MET A 443 -1.75 -7.32 -11.00
C MET A 443 -3.01 -7.06 -11.82
N VAL A 444 -3.91 -8.06 -11.87
CA VAL A 444 -5.14 -8.01 -12.66
C VAL A 444 -6.22 -7.27 -11.88
N CYS A 445 -6.27 -5.95 -12.02
CA CYS A 445 -7.33 -5.14 -11.39
C CYS A 445 -8.70 -5.37 -12.05
N GLY A 446 -9.78 -4.94 -11.39
CA GLY A 446 -11.16 -5.11 -11.88
C GLY A 446 -11.37 -4.64 -13.32
N ALA A 447 -10.84 -3.47 -13.68
CA ALA A 447 -10.91 -2.93 -15.03
C ALA A 447 -10.11 -3.74 -16.06
N LYS A 448 -8.99 -4.37 -15.70
CA LYS A 448 -8.31 -5.33 -16.56
C LYS A 448 -9.13 -6.61 -16.71
N THR A 449 -9.84 -7.02 -15.66
CA THR A 449 -10.65 -8.26 -15.67
C THR A 449 -11.73 -8.19 -16.74
N THR A 450 -12.45 -7.07 -16.90
CA THR A 450 -13.47 -6.91 -17.94
C THR A 450 -12.89 -7.05 -19.36
N ALA A 451 -11.74 -6.42 -19.62
CA ALA A 451 -11.05 -6.54 -20.89
C ALA A 451 -10.56 -7.98 -21.17
N TYR A 452 -10.05 -8.67 -20.15
CA TYR A 452 -9.66 -10.07 -20.30
C TYR A 452 -10.85 -11.00 -20.49
N LEU A 453 -11.97 -10.77 -19.78
CA LEU A 453 -13.18 -11.59 -19.94
C LEU A 453 -13.73 -11.49 -21.37
N MET A 454 -13.76 -10.30 -21.96
CA MET A 454 -14.14 -10.10 -23.34
C MET A 454 -13.25 -10.90 -24.31
N LEU A 455 -11.93 -10.76 -24.18
CA LEU A 455 -11.00 -11.49 -25.05
C LEU A 455 -11.03 -13.00 -24.81
N VAL A 456 -11.19 -13.43 -23.56
CA VAL A 456 -11.32 -14.86 -23.21
C VAL A 456 -12.63 -15.44 -23.76
N ALA A 457 -13.74 -14.69 -23.69
CA ALA A 457 -15.01 -15.12 -24.29
C ALA A 457 -14.91 -15.25 -25.80
N ALA A 458 -14.16 -14.37 -26.47
CA ALA A 458 -13.94 -14.44 -27.92
C ALA A 458 -13.09 -15.65 -28.34
N PHE A 459 -11.96 -15.87 -27.67
CA PHE A 459 -10.92 -16.78 -28.16
C PHE A 459 -10.80 -18.10 -27.39
N PHE A 460 -11.38 -18.20 -26.19
CA PHE A 460 -11.34 -19.39 -25.35
C PHE A 460 -12.73 -19.77 -24.80
N PRO A 461 -13.79 -19.85 -25.66
CA PRO A 461 -15.16 -20.04 -25.21
C PRO A 461 -15.38 -21.41 -24.52
N GLU A 462 -14.60 -22.42 -24.86
CA GLU A 462 -14.75 -23.76 -24.26
C GLU A 462 -14.28 -23.81 -22.79
N ASN A 463 -13.28 -23.00 -22.41
CA ASN A 463 -12.66 -23.04 -21.08
C ASN A 463 -12.30 -21.65 -20.53
N PRO A 464 -13.25 -20.72 -20.39
CA PRO A 464 -12.97 -19.34 -20.00
C PRO A 464 -12.37 -19.24 -18.59
N THR A 465 -12.83 -20.07 -17.67
CA THR A 465 -12.31 -20.12 -16.28
C THR A 465 -10.84 -20.53 -16.23
N ARG A 466 -10.44 -21.51 -17.08
CA ARG A 466 -9.02 -21.91 -17.16
C ARG A 466 -8.15 -20.78 -17.72
N ALA A 467 -8.60 -20.13 -18.78
CA ALA A 467 -7.86 -19.03 -19.40
C ALA A 467 -7.64 -17.88 -18.39
N MET A 468 -8.69 -17.46 -17.68
CA MET A 468 -8.59 -16.45 -16.62
C MET A 468 -7.67 -16.87 -15.47
N PHE A 469 -7.72 -18.14 -15.06
CA PHE A 469 -6.82 -18.66 -14.04
C PHE A 469 -5.33 -18.52 -14.46
N PHE A 470 -5.01 -18.86 -15.73
CA PHE A 470 -3.65 -18.69 -16.23
C PHE A 470 -3.24 -17.22 -16.35
N VAL A 471 -4.13 -16.30 -16.68
CA VAL A 471 -3.85 -14.85 -16.67
C VAL A 471 -3.48 -14.37 -15.27
N VAL A 472 -4.23 -14.78 -14.25
CA VAL A 472 -3.93 -14.41 -12.84
C VAL A 472 -2.62 -15.04 -12.38
N LEU A 473 -2.38 -16.30 -12.72
CA LEU A 473 -1.11 -16.97 -12.39
C LEU A 473 0.09 -16.29 -13.07
N ALA A 474 -0.06 -15.91 -14.33
CA ALA A 474 0.95 -15.15 -15.07
C ALA A 474 1.21 -13.78 -14.42
N ALA A 475 0.17 -13.09 -13.94
CA ALA A 475 0.34 -11.83 -13.22
C ALA A 475 1.23 -11.99 -11.98
N TRP A 476 0.97 -12.99 -11.16
CA TRP A 476 1.81 -13.30 -10.00
C TRP A 476 3.24 -13.64 -10.39
N ALA A 477 3.42 -14.48 -11.43
CA ALA A 477 4.76 -14.83 -11.92
C ALA A 477 5.53 -13.59 -12.40
N PHE A 478 4.89 -12.73 -13.19
CA PHE A 478 5.52 -11.51 -13.69
C PHE A 478 5.83 -10.51 -12.58
N VAL A 479 4.97 -10.33 -11.58
CA VAL A 479 5.26 -9.49 -10.40
C VAL A 479 6.54 -9.97 -9.72
N LEU A 480 6.68 -11.26 -9.49
CA LEU A 480 7.86 -11.81 -8.84
C LEU A 480 9.12 -11.63 -9.71
N ILE A 481 9.03 -11.91 -11.02
CA ILE A 481 10.14 -11.76 -11.97
C ILE A 481 10.57 -10.28 -12.05
N VAL A 482 9.62 -9.37 -12.28
CA VAL A 482 9.88 -7.93 -12.41
C VAL A 482 10.42 -7.35 -11.10
N SER A 483 9.88 -7.77 -9.97
CA SER A 483 10.42 -7.38 -8.66
C SER A 483 11.88 -7.80 -8.50
N ARG A 484 12.20 -9.05 -8.83
CA ARG A 484 13.58 -9.53 -8.78
C ARG A 484 14.50 -8.73 -9.70
N LEU A 485 14.03 -8.44 -10.92
CA LEU A 485 14.77 -7.65 -11.89
C LEU A 485 15.02 -6.22 -11.39
N LEU A 486 13.99 -5.55 -10.83
CA LEU A 486 14.11 -4.21 -10.26
C LEU A 486 15.08 -4.19 -9.08
N ARG A 487 15.04 -5.18 -8.19
CA ARG A 487 15.93 -5.29 -7.05
C ARG A 487 17.38 -5.56 -7.47
N TRP A 488 17.59 -6.24 -8.57
CA TRP A 488 18.92 -6.52 -9.10
C TRP A 488 19.52 -5.33 -9.87
N THR A 489 18.70 -4.54 -10.55
CA THR A 489 19.15 -3.46 -11.46
C THR A 489 19.01 -2.07 -10.84
N VAL A 490 17.81 -1.62 -10.53
CA VAL A 490 17.47 -0.23 -10.25
C VAL A 490 17.37 0.07 -8.75
N VAL A 491 16.75 -0.83 -7.98
CA VAL A 491 16.48 -0.65 -6.55
C VAL A 491 17.38 -1.56 -5.72
N ARG A 492 18.70 -1.45 -5.88
CA ARG A 492 19.69 -2.30 -5.21
C ARG A 492 19.74 -2.04 -3.70
N GLY A 493 20.00 -3.07 -2.92
CA GLY A 493 20.22 -3.00 -1.46
C GLY A 493 19.86 -4.29 -0.76
N GLU A 494 20.28 -4.41 0.49
CA GLU A 494 19.96 -5.55 1.34
C GLU A 494 18.45 -5.55 1.68
N SER A 495 17.90 -6.73 1.89
CA SER A 495 16.54 -6.87 2.39
C SER A 495 16.55 -6.68 3.91
N THR A 496 15.63 -5.88 4.42
CA THR A 496 15.45 -5.73 5.88
C THR A 496 15.02 -7.06 6.50
N PRO A 497 15.59 -7.45 7.65
CA PRO A 497 15.14 -8.65 8.34
C PRO A 497 13.66 -8.49 8.73
N PHE A 498 12.88 -9.53 8.46
CA PHE A 498 11.45 -9.57 8.82
C PHE A 498 11.31 -9.89 10.29
N VAL A 499 11.14 -8.88 11.11
CA VAL A 499 10.72 -9.02 12.50
C VAL A 499 9.28 -8.48 12.56
N MET A 500 8.30 -9.36 12.50
CA MET A 500 6.90 -8.99 12.66
C MET A 500 6.29 -9.77 13.81
N GLU A 501 5.72 -9.04 14.74
CA GLU A 501 4.91 -9.62 15.78
C GLU A 501 3.52 -9.88 15.23
N ILE A 502 3.05 -11.08 15.48
CA ILE A 502 1.70 -11.49 15.12
C ILE A 502 0.76 -10.95 16.20
N PRO A 503 -0.06 -9.91 15.94
CA PRO A 503 -0.97 -9.37 16.95
C PRO A 503 -2.02 -10.42 17.31
N PRO A 504 -2.54 -10.44 18.56
CA PRO A 504 -3.64 -11.33 18.92
C PRO A 504 -4.89 -11.02 18.10
N TYR A 505 -5.72 -12.05 17.85
CA TYR A 505 -7.00 -11.82 17.17
C TYR A 505 -7.91 -10.92 18.00
N ARG A 506 -8.40 -9.85 17.36
CA ARG A 506 -9.36 -8.90 17.94
C ARG A 506 -10.53 -8.72 17.00
N LEU A 507 -11.75 -8.87 17.51
CA LEU A 507 -12.94 -8.55 16.71
C LEU A 507 -13.01 -7.02 16.53
N PRO A 508 -13.06 -6.53 15.28
CA PRO A 508 -13.17 -5.12 15.00
C PRO A 508 -14.55 -4.59 15.44
N THR A 509 -14.60 -3.30 15.78
CA THR A 509 -15.86 -2.62 16.06
C THR A 509 -16.49 -2.17 14.75
N LEU A 510 -17.80 -2.35 14.61
CA LEU A 510 -18.51 -1.96 13.39
C LEU A 510 -18.31 -0.46 13.07
N HIS A 511 -18.33 0.39 14.09
CA HIS A 511 -18.09 1.84 13.93
C HIS A 511 -16.69 2.12 13.37
N GLY A 512 -15.64 1.48 13.89
CA GLY A 512 -14.28 1.63 13.39
C GLY A 512 -14.12 1.17 11.93
N VAL A 513 -14.73 0.03 11.58
CA VAL A 513 -14.70 -0.45 10.19
C VAL A 513 -15.38 0.53 9.24
N VAL A 514 -16.54 1.07 9.62
CA VAL A 514 -17.27 2.04 8.78
C VAL A 514 -16.48 3.34 8.62
N ASP A 515 -15.97 3.90 9.70
CA ASP A 515 -15.23 5.17 9.68
C ASP A 515 -13.97 5.08 8.82
N HIS A 516 -13.14 4.05 9.03
CA HIS A 516 -11.94 3.84 8.24
C HIS A 516 -12.24 3.53 6.77
N THR A 517 -13.34 2.82 6.50
CA THR A 517 -13.78 2.54 5.14
C THR A 517 -14.19 3.82 4.42
N LEU A 518 -15.05 4.63 5.06
CA LEU A 518 -15.54 5.89 4.47
C LEU A 518 -14.40 6.88 4.22
N GLU A 519 -13.46 6.96 5.14
CA GLU A 519 -12.26 7.81 4.95
C GLU A 519 -11.43 7.37 3.73
N ARG A 520 -11.15 6.06 3.58
CA ARG A 520 -10.40 5.52 2.43
C ARG A 520 -11.16 5.73 1.11
N VAL A 521 -12.48 5.49 1.10
CA VAL A 521 -13.34 5.71 -0.08
C VAL A 521 -13.40 7.18 -0.46
N TRP A 522 -13.55 8.08 0.51
CA TRP A 522 -13.56 9.52 0.25
C TRP A 522 -12.23 10.01 -0.35
N GLN A 523 -11.11 9.52 0.19
CA GLN A 523 -9.78 9.80 -0.38
C GLN A 523 -9.66 9.28 -1.81
N TYR A 524 -10.21 8.11 -2.13
CA TYR A 524 -10.25 7.56 -3.48
C TYR A 524 -11.08 8.45 -4.41
N VAL A 525 -12.34 8.72 -4.07
CA VAL A 525 -13.25 9.53 -4.92
C VAL A 525 -12.69 10.93 -5.16
N LYS A 526 -12.17 11.60 -4.13
CA LYS A 526 -11.57 12.94 -4.27
C LYS A 526 -10.34 12.94 -5.17
N LYS A 527 -9.48 11.92 -5.07
CA LYS A 527 -8.23 11.86 -5.85
C LYS A 527 -8.45 11.33 -7.26
N ALA A 528 -9.29 10.30 -7.40
CA ALA A 528 -9.55 9.66 -8.68
C ALA A 528 -10.51 10.48 -9.55
N GLY A 529 -11.60 10.99 -9.00
CA GLY A 529 -12.63 11.69 -9.77
C GLY A 529 -12.11 12.90 -10.55
N THR A 530 -11.27 13.73 -9.95
CA THR A 530 -10.70 14.91 -10.64
C THR A 530 -9.74 14.56 -11.77
N VAL A 531 -8.88 13.56 -11.56
CA VAL A 531 -7.90 13.12 -12.56
C VAL A 531 -8.61 12.42 -13.71
N ILE A 532 -9.58 11.55 -13.40
CA ILE A 532 -10.29 10.79 -14.42
C ILE A 532 -11.14 11.70 -15.28
N LEU A 533 -11.87 12.66 -14.69
CA LEU A 533 -12.63 13.64 -15.47
C LEU A 533 -11.75 14.37 -16.49
N ALA A 534 -10.58 14.87 -16.05
CA ALA A 534 -9.67 15.57 -16.95
C ALA A 534 -9.14 14.66 -18.06
N VAL A 535 -8.81 13.41 -17.73
CA VAL A 535 -8.30 12.42 -18.70
C VAL A 535 -9.41 11.96 -19.64
N SER A 536 -10.64 11.76 -19.16
CA SER A 536 -11.79 11.39 -20.01
C SER A 536 -12.10 12.46 -21.05
N ILE A 537 -12.11 13.73 -20.66
CA ILE A 537 -12.27 14.85 -21.59
C ILE A 537 -11.14 14.88 -22.63
N LEU A 538 -9.90 14.70 -22.17
CA LEU A 538 -8.74 14.65 -23.08
C LEU A 538 -8.86 13.49 -24.07
N MET A 539 -9.22 12.28 -23.59
CA MET A 539 -9.37 11.11 -24.45
C MET A 539 -10.53 11.23 -25.41
N TRP A 540 -11.67 11.79 -24.95
CA TRP A 540 -12.76 12.14 -25.85
C TRP A 540 -12.27 13.05 -26.99
N ALA A 541 -11.53 14.10 -26.67
CA ALA A 541 -10.98 14.99 -27.70
C ALA A 541 -10.00 14.29 -28.65
N VAL A 542 -9.13 13.42 -28.13
CA VAL A 542 -8.16 12.64 -28.92
C VAL A 542 -8.86 11.66 -29.88
N MET A 543 -9.99 11.07 -29.47
CA MET A 543 -10.75 10.11 -30.27
C MET A 543 -11.77 10.81 -31.21
N ALA A 544 -12.25 12.02 -30.87
CA ALA A 544 -13.26 12.76 -31.68
C ALA A 544 -12.64 13.67 -32.73
N TYR A 545 -11.39 14.12 -32.59
CA TYR A 545 -10.75 15.08 -33.47
C TYR A 545 -9.48 14.57 -34.14
N PRO A 546 -9.16 15.04 -35.38
CA PRO A 546 -10.00 15.87 -36.25
C PRO A 546 -11.19 15.09 -36.83
N LYS A 547 -12.31 15.76 -37.06
CA LYS A 547 -13.49 15.18 -37.71
C LYS A 547 -13.20 14.80 -39.15
N LEU A 548 -14.05 13.95 -39.72
CA LEU A 548 -14.00 13.65 -41.14
C LEU A 548 -14.20 14.91 -41.98
N PRO A 549 -13.49 15.04 -43.12
CA PRO A 549 -13.75 16.11 -44.06
C PRO A 549 -15.21 16.07 -44.58
N GLU A 550 -15.83 17.23 -44.79
CA GLU A 550 -17.23 17.33 -45.25
C GLU A 550 -17.49 16.54 -46.55
N ALA A 551 -16.53 16.49 -47.47
CA ALA A 551 -16.64 15.70 -48.68
C ALA A 551 -16.76 14.17 -48.40
N THR A 552 -16.09 13.69 -47.36
CA THR A 552 -16.16 12.27 -46.96
C THR A 552 -17.50 11.98 -46.30
N VAL A 553 -18.00 12.88 -45.45
CA VAL A 553 -19.32 12.75 -44.81
C VAL A 553 -20.42 12.71 -45.84
N ALA A 554 -20.38 13.62 -46.84
CA ALA A 554 -21.32 13.62 -47.97
C ALA A 554 -21.27 12.28 -48.76
N GLY A 555 -20.09 11.67 -48.89
CA GLY A 555 -19.93 10.36 -49.50
C GLY A 555 -20.65 9.24 -48.71
N PHE A 556 -20.60 9.28 -47.39
CA PHE A 556 -21.32 8.31 -46.53
C PHE A 556 -22.84 8.55 -46.55
N GLU A 557 -23.30 9.79 -46.63
CA GLU A 557 -24.73 10.10 -46.83
C GLU A 557 -25.27 9.53 -48.14
N ALA A 558 -24.49 9.69 -49.22
CA ALA A 558 -24.85 9.07 -50.49
C ALA A 558 -24.88 7.52 -50.44
N LYS A 559 -23.91 6.91 -49.71
CA LYS A 559 -23.90 5.45 -49.45
C LYS A 559 -25.14 5.02 -48.65
N ARG A 560 -25.56 5.75 -47.62
CA ARG A 560 -26.80 5.45 -46.86
C ARG A 560 -28.03 5.46 -47.77
N GLN A 561 -28.18 6.49 -48.59
CA GLN A 561 -29.30 6.56 -49.52
C GLN A 561 -29.28 5.43 -50.49
N ALA A 562 -28.14 5.09 -51.06
CA ALA A 562 -27.99 3.94 -51.96
C ALA A 562 -28.31 2.60 -51.27
N ALA A 563 -27.87 2.41 -50.01
CA ALA A 563 -28.17 1.21 -49.23
C ALA A 563 -29.68 1.02 -48.96
N VAL A 564 -30.36 2.14 -48.61
CA VAL A 564 -31.82 2.14 -48.43
C VAL A 564 -32.55 1.83 -49.75
N GLU A 565 -32.10 2.39 -50.88
CA GLU A 565 -32.68 2.08 -52.19
C GLU A 565 -32.44 0.62 -52.62
N GLN A 566 -31.24 0.11 -52.37
CA GLN A 566 -30.93 -1.32 -52.67
C GLN A 566 -31.79 -2.28 -51.86
N VAL A 567 -31.98 -2.02 -50.56
CA VAL A 567 -32.85 -2.87 -49.73
C VAL A 567 -34.28 -2.84 -50.20
N LYS A 568 -34.80 -1.66 -50.55
CA LYS A 568 -36.15 -1.50 -51.15
C LYS A 568 -36.30 -2.21 -52.47
N ALA A 569 -35.30 -2.12 -53.34
CA ALA A 569 -35.31 -2.74 -54.66
C ALA A 569 -35.17 -4.27 -54.59
N ALA A 570 -34.41 -4.81 -53.63
CA ALA A 570 -34.19 -6.23 -53.43
C ALA A 570 -35.39 -6.95 -52.79
N ASN A 571 -36.24 -6.23 -52.03
CA ASN A 571 -37.34 -6.80 -51.26
C ASN A 571 -38.68 -6.08 -51.57
N PRO A 572 -39.19 -6.08 -52.82
CA PRO A 572 -40.38 -5.35 -53.20
C PRO A 572 -41.69 -5.88 -52.59
N GLU A 573 -41.70 -7.10 -52.07
CA GLU A 573 -42.86 -7.77 -51.46
C GLU A 573 -42.77 -7.87 -49.92
N ALA A 574 -41.74 -7.32 -49.31
CA ALA A 574 -41.55 -7.41 -47.84
C ALA A 574 -42.56 -6.50 -47.11
N ASP A 575 -43.08 -7.00 -45.99
CA ASP A 575 -43.90 -6.23 -45.05
C ASP A 575 -43.17 -5.00 -44.54
N GLU A 576 -43.87 -3.92 -44.26
CA GLU A 576 -43.33 -2.63 -43.85
C GLU A 576 -42.43 -2.72 -42.62
N THR A 577 -42.76 -3.63 -41.69
CA THR A 577 -41.95 -3.95 -40.48
C THR A 577 -40.66 -4.70 -40.82
N ALA A 578 -40.70 -5.64 -41.73
CA ALA A 578 -39.52 -6.38 -42.20
C ALA A 578 -38.58 -5.50 -43.02
N LEU A 579 -39.16 -4.62 -43.88
CA LEU A 579 -38.42 -3.65 -44.69
C LEU A 579 -37.73 -2.61 -43.81
N ALA A 580 -38.39 -2.14 -42.72
CA ALA A 580 -37.81 -1.24 -41.76
C ALA A 580 -36.61 -1.87 -41.01
N GLY A 581 -36.72 -3.17 -40.66
CA GLY A 581 -35.63 -3.93 -40.04
C GLY A 581 -34.40 -4.06 -40.94
N LEU A 582 -34.61 -4.51 -42.20
CA LEU A 582 -33.52 -4.66 -43.18
C LEU A 582 -32.88 -3.32 -43.56
N THR A 583 -33.69 -2.27 -43.64
CA THR A 583 -33.20 -0.93 -43.89
C THR A 583 -32.35 -0.43 -42.73
N LYS A 584 -32.76 -0.69 -41.49
CA LYS A 584 -32.01 -0.33 -40.31
C LYS A 584 -30.65 -1.05 -40.24
N GLU A 585 -30.62 -2.36 -40.59
CA GLU A 585 -29.34 -3.09 -40.66
C GLU A 585 -28.41 -2.56 -41.75
N ALA A 586 -28.92 -2.26 -42.93
CA ALA A 586 -28.12 -1.71 -44.04
C ALA A 586 -27.58 -0.32 -43.75
N VAL A 587 -28.36 0.53 -43.10
CA VAL A 587 -27.93 1.88 -42.66
C VAL A 587 -26.91 1.71 -41.54
N GLN A 588 -27.11 0.84 -40.59
CA GLN A 588 -26.17 0.58 -39.50
C GLN A 588 -24.78 0.15 -40.03
N ALA A 589 -24.74 -0.69 -41.06
CA ALA A 589 -23.47 -1.11 -41.68
C ALA A 589 -22.71 0.10 -42.31
N VAL A 590 -23.41 1.08 -42.88
CA VAL A 590 -22.80 2.28 -43.45
C VAL A 590 -22.37 3.23 -42.31
N ASP A 591 -23.14 3.34 -41.24
CA ASP A 591 -22.80 4.12 -40.06
C ASP A 591 -21.55 3.56 -39.35
N ASP A 592 -21.45 2.24 -39.29
CA ASP A 592 -20.30 1.53 -38.79
C ASP A 592 -19.04 1.86 -39.61
N GLU A 593 -19.11 1.84 -40.96
CA GLU A 593 -18.02 2.22 -41.87
C GLU A 593 -17.61 3.69 -41.69
N GLN A 594 -18.57 4.57 -41.45
CA GLN A 594 -18.33 5.99 -41.19
C GLN A 594 -17.63 6.17 -39.83
N ASN A 595 -18.06 5.47 -38.78
CA ASN A 595 -17.46 5.53 -37.46
C ASN A 595 -16.02 5.01 -37.47
N GLU A 596 -15.73 3.93 -38.19
CA GLU A 596 -14.38 3.43 -38.42
C GLU A 596 -13.49 4.48 -39.10
N ALA A 597 -13.98 5.06 -40.18
CA ALA A 597 -13.27 6.09 -40.91
C ALA A 597 -13.03 7.36 -40.05
N ALA A 598 -14.00 7.74 -39.22
CA ALA A 598 -13.89 8.85 -38.30
C ALA A 598 -12.81 8.57 -37.22
N LEU A 599 -12.81 7.36 -36.66
CA LEU A 599 -11.81 6.93 -35.67
C LEU A 599 -10.40 6.92 -36.26
N LEU A 600 -10.22 6.37 -37.47
CA LEU A 600 -8.92 6.35 -38.15
C LEU A 600 -8.41 7.76 -38.50
N ASN A 601 -9.31 8.70 -38.76
CA ASN A 601 -8.94 10.11 -39.04
C ASN A 601 -8.60 10.88 -37.75
N SER A 602 -9.08 10.45 -36.61
CA SER A 602 -8.81 11.09 -35.30
C SER A 602 -7.32 11.07 -34.92
N VAL A 603 -6.94 11.90 -33.94
CA VAL A 603 -5.56 11.88 -33.40
C VAL A 603 -5.22 10.46 -32.87
N GLY A 604 -6.15 9.81 -32.18
CA GLY A 604 -5.98 8.45 -31.68
C GLY A 604 -5.72 7.42 -32.78
N GLY A 605 -6.52 7.47 -33.86
CA GLY A 605 -6.33 6.63 -35.03
C GLY A 605 -5.01 6.87 -35.75
N ARG A 606 -4.62 8.14 -35.94
CA ARG A 606 -3.32 8.50 -36.54
C ARG A 606 -2.14 8.03 -35.70
N ILE A 607 -2.22 8.13 -34.36
CA ILE A 607 -1.21 7.58 -33.46
C ILE A 607 -1.13 6.06 -33.62
N SER A 608 -2.26 5.38 -33.68
CA SER A 608 -2.34 3.94 -33.91
C SER A 608 -1.66 3.51 -35.20
N GLN A 609 -1.92 4.23 -36.29
CA GLN A 609 -1.27 3.98 -37.59
C GLN A 609 0.24 4.28 -37.55
N PHE A 610 0.65 5.33 -36.86
CA PHE A 610 2.06 5.68 -36.71
C PHE A 610 2.86 4.63 -35.94
N VAL A 611 2.28 4.04 -34.89
CA VAL A 611 2.96 2.97 -34.10
C VAL A 611 2.83 1.58 -34.73
N ARG A 612 1.95 1.38 -35.72
CA ARG A 612 1.68 0.12 -36.37
C ARG A 612 2.95 -0.61 -36.86
N PRO A 613 3.92 0.02 -37.55
CA PRO A 613 5.13 -0.66 -37.99
C PRO A 613 5.96 -1.26 -36.86
N ILE A 614 5.83 -0.72 -35.66
CA ILE A 614 6.47 -1.21 -34.44
C ILE A 614 5.62 -2.35 -33.86
N THR A 615 4.33 -2.16 -33.73
CA THR A 615 3.42 -3.15 -33.10
C THR A 615 3.17 -4.36 -33.95
N ASP A 616 3.35 -4.30 -35.28
CA ASP A 616 3.34 -5.43 -36.20
C ASP A 616 4.41 -6.48 -35.82
N LEU A 617 5.53 -6.07 -35.20
CA LEU A 617 6.54 -6.99 -34.65
C LEU A 617 5.98 -7.88 -33.53
N ALA A 618 4.98 -7.42 -32.81
CA ALA A 618 4.26 -8.16 -31.78
C ALA A 618 2.95 -8.78 -32.30
N GLY A 619 2.64 -8.61 -33.58
CA GLY A 619 1.44 -9.16 -34.23
C GLY A 619 0.15 -8.45 -33.81
N PHE A 620 0.18 -7.16 -33.41
CA PHE A 620 -1.01 -6.45 -32.95
C PHE A 620 -1.88 -6.02 -34.13
N PRO A 621 -3.19 -6.34 -34.15
CA PRO A 621 -4.14 -5.70 -35.04
C PRO A 621 -4.23 -4.19 -34.73
N TRP A 622 -4.53 -3.37 -35.76
CA TRP A 622 -4.62 -1.93 -35.57
C TRP A 622 -5.71 -1.53 -34.57
N GLN A 623 -6.80 -2.30 -34.50
CA GLN A 623 -7.89 -2.11 -33.54
C GLN A 623 -7.36 -2.28 -32.10
N ALA A 624 -6.48 -3.26 -31.85
CA ALA A 624 -5.84 -3.42 -30.56
C ALA A 624 -5.00 -2.20 -30.18
N ASN A 625 -4.28 -1.58 -31.12
CA ASN A 625 -3.48 -0.39 -30.86
C ASN A 625 -4.36 0.79 -30.39
N VAL A 626 -5.50 1.02 -31.04
CA VAL A 626 -6.47 2.05 -30.64
C VAL A 626 -7.05 1.76 -29.26
N ALA A 627 -7.48 0.51 -29.03
CA ALA A 627 -8.05 0.09 -27.75
C ALA A 627 -7.04 0.19 -26.60
N LEU A 628 -5.76 -0.14 -26.83
CA LEU A 628 -4.69 0.03 -25.84
C LEU A 628 -4.40 1.49 -25.52
N LEU A 629 -4.55 2.40 -26.48
CA LEU A 629 -4.43 3.84 -26.25
C LEU A 629 -5.57 4.34 -25.36
N GLY A 630 -6.82 3.93 -25.62
CA GLY A 630 -7.96 4.20 -24.73
C GLY A 630 -7.75 3.63 -23.32
N GLY A 631 -7.30 2.38 -23.24
CA GLY A 631 -7.00 1.69 -21.99
C GLY A 631 -5.82 2.29 -21.19
N PHE A 632 -5.03 3.18 -21.74
CA PHE A 632 -4.04 3.96 -20.97
C PHE A 632 -4.72 5.01 -20.09
N ALA A 633 -5.75 5.64 -20.57
CA ALA A 633 -6.53 6.59 -19.79
C ALA A 633 -7.23 5.91 -18.62
N ALA A 634 -8.05 4.93 -18.93
CA ALA A 634 -8.75 4.08 -18.00
C ALA A 634 -8.93 2.69 -18.62
N LYS A 635 -8.63 1.63 -17.87
CA LYS A 635 -8.56 0.26 -18.42
C LYS A 635 -9.91 -0.25 -18.94
N GLU A 636 -11.00 0.17 -18.35
CA GLU A 636 -12.38 -0.12 -18.78
C GLU A 636 -12.70 0.45 -20.17
N VAL A 637 -12.08 1.57 -20.54
CA VAL A 637 -12.25 2.20 -21.86
C VAL A 637 -11.71 1.30 -22.99
N PHE A 638 -10.86 0.32 -22.68
CA PHE A 638 -10.37 -0.65 -23.66
C PHE A 638 -11.50 -1.35 -24.39
N VAL A 639 -12.53 -1.81 -23.68
CA VAL A 639 -13.66 -2.56 -24.26
C VAL A 639 -14.49 -1.66 -25.18
N SER A 640 -14.87 -0.46 -24.72
CA SER A 640 -15.65 0.48 -25.53
C SER A 640 -14.87 0.99 -26.75
N THR A 641 -13.57 1.23 -26.60
CA THR A 641 -12.72 1.63 -27.74
C THR A 641 -12.54 0.49 -28.73
N MET A 642 -12.46 -0.76 -28.27
CA MET A 642 -12.44 -1.94 -29.14
C MET A 642 -13.75 -2.06 -29.91
N ALA A 643 -14.89 -1.91 -29.25
CA ALA A 643 -16.21 -1.93 -29.89
C ALA A 643 -16.33 -0.85 -30.98
N THR A 644 -15.87 0.36 -30.67
CA THR A 644 -15.83 1.46 -31.66
C THR A 644 -14.90 1.13 -32.84
N ALA A 645 -13.76 0.50 -32.58
CA ALA A 645 -12.82 0.10 -33.64
C ALA A 645 -13.36 -1.00 -34.56
N TYR A 646 -14.33 -1.79 -34.09
CA TYR A 646 -15.08 -2.76 -34.88
C TYR A 646 -16.40 -2.19 -35.42
N ALA A 647 -16.57 -0.88 -35.35
CA ALA A 647 -17.73 -0.15 -35.86
C ALA A 647 -19.07 -0.65 -35.28
N MET A 648 -19.06 -1.10 -34.07
CA MET A 648 -20.26 -1.51 -33.33
C MET A 648 -20.65 -0.34 -32.43
N GLY A 649 -21.76 0.30 -32.58
CA GLY A 649 -22.24 1.41 -31.74
C GLY A 649 -21.94 1.28 -30.22
N GLU A 650 -22.69 1.88 -29.34
CA GLU A 650 -22.51 1.69 -27.90
C GLU A 650 -22.75 0.21 -27.53
N VAL A 651 -21.69 -0.52 -27.25
CA VAL A 651 -21.73 -1.87 -26.70
C VAL A 651 -21.60 -1.78 -25.18
N ASP A 652 -22.52 -2.43 -24.48
CA ASP A 652 -22.42 -2.58 -23.04
C ASP A 652 -21.12 -3.30 -22.66
N PRO A 653 -20.20 -2.68 -21.94
CA PRO A 653 -18.93 -3.31 -21.54
C PRO A 653 -19.10 -4.60 -20.71
N GLU A 654 -20.27 -4.80 -20.09
CA GLU A 654 -20.58 -5.96 -19.27
C GLU A 654 -21.26 -7.10 -20.03
N ASN A 655 -21.80 -6.82 -21.23
CA ASN A 655 -22.38 -7.86 -22.11
C ASN A 655 -21.76 -7.83 -23.51
N PRO A 656 -20.49 -8.21 -23.66
CA PRO A 656 -19.73 -8.10 -24.91
C PRO A 656 -19.97 -9.26 -25.89
N GLU A 657 -21.07 -10.01 -25.80
CA GLU A 657 -21.28 -11.21 -26.61
C GLU A 657 -21.17 -10.94 -28.13
N SER A 658 -21.77 -9.87 -28.61
CA SER A 658 -21.70 -9.47 -30.02
C SER A 658 -20.28 -9.06 -30.45
N LEU A 659 -19.55 -8.37 -29.61
CA LEU A 659 -18.17 -7.98 -29.87
C LEU A 659 -17.23 -9.19 -29.82
N SER A 660 -17.45 -10.12 -28.89
CA SER A 660 -16.68 -11.36 -28.79
C SER A 660 -16.81 -12.22 -30.04
N GLN A 661 -18.01 -12.30 -30.68
CA GLN A 661 -18.23 -13.02 -31.92
C GLN A 661 -17.47 -12.38 -33.09
N ARG A 662 -17.55 -11.06 -33.27
CA ARG A 662 -16.80 -10.36 -34.31
C ARG A 662 -15.28 -10.48 -34.16
N LEU A 663 -14.77 -10.42 -32.92
CA LEU A 663 -13.35 -10.65 -32.63
C LEU A 663 -12.92 -12.07 -33.03
N ALA A 664 -13.75 -13.07 -32.77
CA ALA A 664 -13.47 -14.48 -33.11
C ALA A 664 -13.44 -14.74 -34.62
N GLU A 665 -14.22 -14.00 -35.38
CA GLU A 665 -14.32 -14.12 -36.85
C GLU A 665 -13.23 -13.33 -37.60
N ASP A 666 -12.52 -12.38 -36.95
CA ASP A 666 -11.49 -11.56 -37.58
C ASP A 666 -10.18 -12.34 -37.75
N PRO A 667 -9.73 -12.63 -39.00
CA PRO A 667 -8.51 -13.38 -39.28
C PRO A 667 -7.21 -12.66 -38.79
N ALA A 668 -7.27 -11.38 -38.44
CA ALA A 668 -6.13 -10.66 -37.88
C ALA A 668 -5.73 -11.17 -36.48
N TRP A 669 -6.65 -11.85 -35.77
CA TRP A 669 -6.42 -12.40 -34.44
C TRP A 669 -5.95 -13.87 -34.52
N SER A 670 -4.69 -14.05 -34.88
CA SER A 670 -4.05 -15.38 -34.74
C SER A 670 -3.76 -15.69 -33.26
N LEU A 671 -3.66 -16.98 -32.89
CA LEU A 671 -3.33 -17.40 -31.54
C LEU A 671 -2.05 -16.73 -30.99
N PRO A 672 -0.95 -16.59 -31.77
CA PRO A 672 0.21 -15.81 -31.35
C PRO A 672 -0.11 -14.35 -31.04
N ALA A 673 -0.94 -13.69 -31.87
CA ALA A 673 -1.35 -12.30 -31.66
C ALA A 673 -2.17 -12.13 -30.37
N ILE A 674 -3.11 -13.06 -30.11
CA ILE A 674 -3.94 -13.07 -28.92
C ILE A 674 -3.07 -13.16 -27.66
N LEU A 675 -2.17 -14.13 -27.60
CA LEU A 675 -1.28 -14.34 -26.46
C LEU A 675 -0.30 -13.17 -26.26
N SER A 676 0.15 -12.56 -27.36
CA SER A 676 0.98 -11.36 -27.35
C SER A 676 0.25 -10.16 -26.76
N VAL A 677 -0.99 -9.89 -27.19
CA VAL A 677 -1.85 -8.84 -26.64
C VAL A 677 -2.14 -9.11 -25.16
N PHE A 678 -2.41 -10.34 -24.76
CA PHE A 678 -2.60 -10.73 -23.35
C PHE A 678 -1.38 -10.38 -22.50
N ALA A 679 -0.19 -10.78 -22.95
CA ALA A 679 1.06 -10.48 -22.25
C ALA A 679 1.33 -8.98 -22.16
N PHE A 680 1.07 -8.24 -23.24
CA PHE A 680 1.19 -6.80 -23.26
C PHE A 680 0.23 -6.12 -22.28
N MET A 681 -1.07 -6.46 -22.33
CA MET A 681 -2.10 -5.91 -21.45
C MET A 681 -1.81 -6.14 -19.97
N LEU A 682 -1.15 -7.25 -19.66
CA LEU A 682 -0.77 -7.56 -18.28
C LEU A 682 0.29 -6.59 -17.75
N LEU A 683 1.28 -6.30 -18.57
CA LEU A 683 2.53 -5.63 -18.18
C LEU A 683 2.57 -4.14 -18.53
N TYR A 684 1.75 -3.67 -19.49
CA TYR A 684 1.84 -2.31 -19.97
C TYR A 684 1.44 -1.27 -18.92
N THR A 685 1.77 -0.05 -19.21
CA THR A 685 1.58 1.16 -18.40
C THR A 685 0.33 1.12 -17.52
N PRO A 686 0.44 1.44 -16.23
CA PRO A 686 -0.73 1.61 -15.35
C PRO A 686 -1.66 2.69 -15.87
N CYS A 687 -2.95 2.64 -15.48
CA CYS A 687 -3.88 3.73 -15.81
C CYS A 687 -3.38 5.06 -15.21
N MET A 688 -3.78 6.19 -15.83
CA MET A 688 -3.28 7.51 -15.45
C MET A 688 -3.46 7.82 -13.95
N VAL A 689 -4.57 7.37 -13.35
CA VAL A 689 -4.82 7.54 -11.91
C VAL A 689 -3.76 6.83 -11.07
N THR A 690 -3.37 5.62 -11.48
CA THR A 690 -2.29 4.89 -10.78
C THR A 690 -0.93 5.58 -10.97
N VAL A 691 -0.64 6.15 -12.13
CA VAL A 691 0.57 6.94 -12.38
C VAL A 691 0.64 8.14 -11.43
N VAL A 692 -0.47 8.86 -11.28
CA VAL A 692 -0.56 9.98 -10.31
C VAL A 692 -0.42 9.48 -8.87
N ALA A 693 -0.98 8.32 -8.53
CA ALA A 693 -0.79 7.72 -7.21
C ALA A 693 0.70 7.37 -6.96
N ILE A 694 1.38 6.76 -7.94
CA ILE A 694 2.84 6.49 -7.86
C ILE A 694 3.63 7.79 -7.67
N ALA A 695 3.31 8.85 -8.43
CA ALA A 695 3.98 10.14 -8.31
C ALA A 695 3.83 10.76 -6.93
N ARG A 696 2.67 10.61 -6.29
CA ARG A 696 2.38 11.12 -4.94
C ARG A 696 3.04 10.28 -3.83
N GLU A 697 3.12 8.95 -4.02
CA GLU A 697 3.74 8.06 -3.05
C GLU A 697 5.27 8.02 -3.15
N THR A 698 5.81 8.49 -4.27
CA THR A 698 7.25 8.52 -4.54
C THR A 698 7.68 9.90 -5.06
N ASN A 699 7.77 10.05 -6.37
CA ASN A 699 7.99 11.31 -7.09
C ASN A 699 7.71 11.11 -8.59
N TRP A 700 7.68 12.22 -9.36
CA TRP A 700 7.42 12.16 -10.79
C TRP A 700 8.49 11.40 -11.60
N LYS A 701 9.72 11.30 -11.13
CA LYS A 701 10.78 10.52 -11.81
C LYS A 701 10.43 9.03 -11.81
N TRP A 702 9.98 8.50 -10.67
CA TRP A 702 9.56 7.10 -10.56
C TRP A 702 8.25 6.80 -11.27
N ALA A 703 7.32 7.76 -11.29
CA ALA A 703 6.09 7.63 -12.06
C ALA A 703 6.39 7.57 -13.56
N THR A 704 7.27 8.44 -14.07
CA THR A 704 7.72 8.43 -15.47
C THR A 704 8.48 7.13 -15.80
N PHE A 705 9.37 6.68 -14.90
CA PHE A 705 10.03 5.38 -15.03
C PHE A 705 9.02 4.22 -15.08
N SER A 706 7.97 4.25 -14.25
CA SER A 706 6.92 3.23 -14.29
C SER A 706 6.21 3.19 -15.64
N VAL A 707 5.90 4.36 -16.24
CA VAL A 707 5.23 4.44 -17.54
C VAL A 707 6.11 3.87 -18.66
N PHE A 708 7.30 4.41 -18.84
CA PHE A 708 8.16 4.02 -19.95
C PHE A 708 8.81 2.65 -19.74
N GLY A 709 9.20 2.33 -18.51
CA GLY A 709 9.78 1.03 -18.17
C GLY A 709 8.79 -0.12 -18.34
N SER A 710 7.54 0.04 -17.88
CA SER A 710 6.53 -0.99 -18.08
C SER A 710 6.13 -1.12 -19.55
N MET A 711 6.02 -0.02 -20.29
CA MET A 711 5.72 -0.04 -21.73
C MET A 711 6.80 -0.80 -22.51
N THR A 712 8.07 -0.49 -22.26
CA THR A 712 9.20 -1.16 -22.92
C THR A 712 9.24 -2.65 -22.56
N PHE A 713 9.10 -2.97 -21.27
CA PHE A 713 9.10 -4.36 -20.81
C PHE A 713 7.92 -5.16 -21.36
N ALA A 714 6.72 -4.57 -21.37
CA ALA A 714 5.53 -5.15 -21.95
C ALA A 714 5.69 -5.45 -23.44
N PHE A 715 6.23 -4.49 -24.19
CA PHE A 715 6.44 -4.63 -25.62
C PHE A 715 7.47 -5.72 -25.95
N VAL A 716 8.62 -5.72 -25.27
CA VAL A 716 9.62 -6.77 -25.46
C VAL A 716 9.06 -8.16 -25.14
N THR A 717 8.29 -8.25 -24.05
CA THR A 717 7.63 -9.52 -23.66
C THR A 717 6.61 -9.96 -24.71
N ALA A 718 5.80 -9.03 -25.23
CA ALA A 718 4.81 -9.29 -26.27
C ALA A 718 5.46 -9.81 -27.56
N VAL A 719 6.54 -9.17 -28.02
CA VAL A 719 7.31 -9.63 -29.18
C VAL A 719 7.86 -11.04 -28.98
N ILE A 720 8.44 -11.31 -27.80
CA ILE A 720 8.95 -12.65 -27.46
C ILE A 720 7.82 -13.67 -27.49
N VAL A 721 6.69 -13.39 -26.86
CA VAL A 721 5.51 -14.27 -26.82
C VAL A 721 5.00 -14.52 -28.24
N TYR A 722 4.86 -13.48 -29.07
CA TYR A 722 4.41 -13.61 -30.44
C TYR A 722 5.29 -14.56 -31.25
N HIS A 723 6.61 -14.31 -31.29
CA HIS A 723 7.54 -15.12 -32.07
C HIS A 723 7.71 -16.54 -31.53
N VAL A 724 7.72 -16.72 -30.20
CA VAL A 724 7.81 -18.06 -29.60
C VAL A 724 6.54 -18.86 -29.90
N THR A 725 5.36 -18.26 -29.75
CA THR A 725 4.11 -18.98 -30.04
C THR A 725 3.89 -19.23 -31.53
N ALA A 726 4.35 -18.33 -32.40
CA ALA A 726 4.32 -18.52 -33.86
C ALA A 726 5.19 -19.69 -34.33
N LEU A 727 6.18 -20.14 -33.53
CA LEU A 727 6.96 -21.35 -33.86
C LEU A 727 6.19 -22.66 -33.60
N PHE A 728 5.14 -22.58 -32.77
CA PHE A 728 4.33 -23.77 -32.39
C PHE A 728 2.92 -23.74 -32.96
N ALA A 729 2.49 -22.65 -33.59
CA ALA A 729 1.22 -22.50 -34.28
C ALA A 729 1.38 -22.80 -35.78
#